data_a82c6513f2562a09b78f40ef7ef0e856
#
_entry.id   a82c6513f2562a09b78f40ef7ef0e856
#
_cell.length_a   1.000
_cell.length_b   1.000
_cell.length_c   1.000
_cell.angle_alpha   90.00
_cell.angle_beta   90.00
_cell.angle_gamma   90.00
#
_symmetry.space_group_name_H-M   'P 1'
#
loop_
_entity.id
_entity.type
_entity.pdbx_description
1 polymer ?
#
loop_
_entity_poly.entity_id
_entity_poly.type
_entity_poly.pdbx_seq_one_letter_code
_entity_poly.pdbx_strand_id
1 'polypeptide(L)'
;MKVTQPDGSTLTIRLHGDEFFHYTTTHDGYTVMKNDAGYYTYAQLEQGRLVPGDRIARDQAQRTAADMIALTSVPKGLTDQTLLQSGQRRMSARNRVIRRVGADGLFDYDKFRGLIILINYNNKKFSMSNPTPAEFYNDMVNTHDYTGYTLFGRQVEMTGSVRDYFYDNSAHAFDPVFDVVGPVTVNYSCTYPRGTSNADAIFNAALDSIDATVDFNDYDTDGDGYVDMVFFLVAGFSANYSGNNQNYLWPHMYYLYNTPPHDGVGFGLYACSTEIAGWEGYWSDVNGIGTFCHEFGHVLGLPDLYDTDYSGSGGESRNPGDWSIMAGGSGGNFGRNPVGYSLYERYALGFATPTVIDSGAVINLPPLDLSNEGYRLNTPNRKEFFLIENRQQGKWDRYLPGHGMMIARVDSTNENIWWMNEVNCNPNHMYYELLRASYAGIDSESDPFPGAAEVTSINNFTKPSLLTWDKKFNDYAIHDIVEEGDMITFIVERDSSILTTLEDFENMPVTDNPREVGVQGVFSKWDFAKCMVDKPEEGKCAGQQAVAMKNPSQVTTSAPLSMIPYMLEYTVFNPTSMSANFRLSYSTDKGENWIRPTEGTITVEAQSSATVSLSLPTDKPIMIRINQTSGSSKQCCYLDNIMLHYKDHWEIEYAVGDVNRDGEITVSDINTVMDIILAEGPDTTTTEGADVNGDGEINLADVNMIIDLILQ
;
A
#
# COMPACT_ATOMS: atom_id res chain seq x y z
N MET A 1 -17.43 4.62 -11.24
CA MET A 1 -18.79 5.20 -11.07
C MET A 1 -19.47 5.33 -12.43
N LYS A 2 -20.77 5.02 -12.55
CA LYS A 2 -21.51 5.13 -13.80
C LYS A 2 -22.39 6.37 -13.79
N VAL A 3 -22.24 7.23 -14.79
CA VAL A 3 -22.97 8.51 -14.88
C VAL A 3 -23.84 8.55 -16.12
N THR A 4 -25.01 9.24 -16.01
CA THR A 4 -25.90 9.43 -17.13
C THR A 4 -25.67 10.80 -17.73
N GLN A 5 -25.47 10.88 -19.05
CA GLN A 5 -25.27 12.12 -19.80
C GLN A 5 -26.61 12.75 -20.23
N PRO A 6 -26.63 14.01 -20.66
CA PRO A 6 -27.88 14.72 -21.02
C PRO A 6 -28.74 14.05 -22.09
N ASP A 7 -28.13 13.27 -22.98
CA ASP A 7 -28.84 12.50 -24.01
C ASP A 7 -29.37 11.13 -23.56
N GLY A 8 -29.20 10.81 -22.25
CA GLY A 8 -29.56 9.52 -21.67
C GLY A 8 -28.51 8.42 -21.87
N SER A 9 -27.41 8.68 -22.57
CA SER A 9 -26.28 7.74 -22.65
C SER A 9 -25.57 7.64 -21.29
N THR A 10 -24.89 6.50 -21.07
CA THR A 10 -24.14 6.30 -19.81
C THR A 10 -22.63 6.29 -20.11
N LEU A 11 -21.85 6.82 -19.17
CA LEU A 11 -20.40 6.82 -19.18
C LEU A 11 -19.89 6.28 -17.87
N THR A 12 -18.93 5.37 -17.90
CA THR A 12 -18.22 4.90 -16.72
C THR A 12 -17.00 5.78 -16.47
N ILE A 13 -16.98 6.47 -15.35
CA ILE A 13 -15.90 7.37 -14.95
C ILE A 13 -15.19 6.88 -13.71
N ARG A 14 -13.92 7.30 -13.58
CA ARG A 14 -13.12 7.21 -12.37
C ARG A 14 -12.81 8.62 -11.90
N LEU A 15 -12.96 8.85 -10.61
CA LEU A 15 -12.51 10.07 -9.95
C LEU A 15 -11.09 9.82 -9.46
N HIS A 16 -10.22 10.78 -9.65
CA HIS A 16 -8.85 10.79 -9.20
C HIS A 16 -8.64 12.07 -8.44
N GLY A 17 -7.93 12.05 -7.32
CA GLY A 17 -7.57 13.26 -6.66
C GLY A 17 -7.73 13.22 -5.16
N ASP A 18 -6.95 14.09 -4.54
CA ASP A 18 -7.06 14.49 -3.17
C ASP A 18 -7.62 15.93 -3.08
N GLU A 19 -7.66 16.44 -1.91
CA GLU A 19 -8.08 17.80 -1.60
C GLU A 19 -7.24 18.89 -2.29
N PHE A 20 -6.05 18.55 -2.78
CA PHE A 20 -5.12 19.49 -3.41
C PHE A 20 -5.10 19.42 -4.93
N PHE A 21 -5.39 18.25 -5.48
CA PHE A 21 -5.37 18.02 -6.91
C PHE A 21 -6.31 16.87 -7.29
N HIS A 22 -7.22 17.10 -8.24
CA HIS A 22 -8.17 16.07 -8.66
C HIS A 22 -8.57 16.23 -10.13
N TYR A 23 -8.93 15.10 -10.76
CA TYR A 23 -9.43 15.06 -12.13
C TYR A 23 -10.29 13.81 -12.35
N THR A 24 -10.99 13.74 -13.46
CA THR A 24 -11.88 12.62 -13.81
C THR A 24 -11.40 11.95 -15.09
N THR A 25 -11.43 10.61 -15.14
CA THR A 25 -11.14 9.87 -16.37
C THR A 25 -12.28 8.94 -16.77
N THR A 26 -12.25 8.50 -18.03
CA THR A 26 -12.98 7.29 -18.45
C THR A 26 -12.38 6.07 -17.76
N HIS A 27 -13.10 4.94 -17.77
CA HIS A 27 -12.61 3.68 -17.21
C HIS A 27 -11.22 3.25 -17.78
N ASP A 28 -10.95 3.59 -19.03
CA ASP A 28 -9.70 3.28 -19.75
C ASP A 28 -8.67 4.42 -19.74
N GLY A 29 -8.87 5.44 -18.88
CA GLY A 29 -7.86 6.42 -18.47
C GLY A 29 -7.79 7.72 -19.29
N TYR A 30 -8.75 8.04 -20.18
CA TYR A 30 -8.79 9.35 -20.82
C TYR A 30 -9.42 10.39 -19.91
N THR A 31 -8.73 11.48 -19.65
CA THR A 31 -9.26 12.58 -18.84
C THR A 31 -10.48 13.20 -19.49
N VAL A 32 -11.52 13.42 -18.72
CA VAL A 32 -12.78 13.99 -19.15
C VAL A 32 -13.21 15.16 -18.30
N MET A 33 -13.84 16.14 -18.90
CA MET A 33 -14.42 17.31 -18.25
C MET A 33 -15.83 17.56 -18.76
N LYS A 34 -16.68 18.16 -17.92
CA LYS A 34 -18.00 18.59 -18.36
C LYS A 34 -17.90 19.88 -19.15
N ASN A 35 -18.56 19.92 -20.29
CA ASN A 35 -18.80 21.15 -21.03
C ASN A 35 -20.05 21.91 -20.52
N ASP A 36 -20.31 23.10 -21.03
CA ASP A 36 -21.45 23.95 -20.63
C ASP A 36 -22.82 23.29 -20.88
N ALA A 37 -22.90 22.32 -21.79
CA ALA A 37 -24.12 21.55 -22.04
C ALA A 37 -24.28 20.34 -21.11
N GLY A 38 -23.37 20.14 -20.14
CA GLY A 38 -23.39 19.07 -19.15
C GLY A 38 -22.88 17.71 -19.63
N TYR A 39 -22.34 17.62 -20.85
CA TYR A 39 -21.72 16.38 -21.35
C TYR A 39 -20.28 16.27 -20.87
N TYR A 40 -19.87 15.07 -20.47
CA TYR A 40 -18.46 14.76 -20.37
C TYR A 40 -17.83 14.69 -21.76
N THR A 41 -16.80 15.46 -21.97
CA THR A 41 -15.98 15.48 -23.18
C THR A 41 -14.55 15.09 -22.85
N TYR A 42 -13.82 14.52 -23.80
CA TYR A 42 -12.40 14.26 -23.61
C TYR A 42 -11.67 15.59 -23.41
N ALA A 43 -10.93 15.71 -22.31
CA ALA A 43 -10.25 16.95 -21.96
C ALA A 43 -9.07 17.24 -22.87
N GLN A 44 -8.75 18.51 -23.02
CA GLN A 44 -7.58 19.05 -23.75
C GLN A 44 -6.78 19.98 -22.85
N LEU A 45 -5.50 20.16 -23.15
CA LEU A 45 -4.67 21.14 -22.48
C LEU A 45 -4.58 22.42 -23.31
N GLU A 46 -5.04 23.52 -22.74
CA GLU A 46 -4.84 24.87 -23.29
C GLU A 46 -3.97 25.68 -22.32
N GLN A 47 -2.77 26.03 -22.74
CA GLN A 47 -1.79 26.76 -21.92
C GLN A 47 -1.50 26.09 -20.57
N GLY A 48 -1.47 24.75 -20.53
CA GLY A 48 -1.23 23.96 -19.32
C GLY A 48 -2.45 23.74 -18.41
N ARG A 49 -3.63 24.24 -18.81
CA ARG A 49 -4.89 24.04 -18.10
C ARG A 49 -5.77 23.02 -18.81
N LEU A 50 -6.46 22.21 -18.07
CA LEU A 50 -7.49 21.33 -18.59
C LEU A 50 -8.72 22.13 -19.00
N VAL A 51 -9.19 21.88 -20.21
CA VAL A 51 -10.44 22.44 -20.77
C VAL A 51 -11.27 21.32 -21.39
N PRO A 52 -12.61 21.44 -21.41
CA PRO A 52 -13.46 20.50 -22.12
C PRO A 52 -13.15 20.51 -23.62
N GLY A 53 -12.92 19.36 -24.21
CA GLY A 53 -12.76 19.25 -25.67
C GLY A 53 -14.09 19.11 -26.41
N ASP A 54 -14.02 19.03 -27.73
CA ASP A 54 -15.21 19.05 -28.61
C ASP A 54 -15.95 17.70 -28.69
N ARG A 55 -15.37 16.59 -28.18
CA ARG A 55 -15.94 15.25 -28.35
C ARG A 55 -16.52 14.72 -27.05
N ILE A 56 -17.80 14.30 -27.14
CA ILE A 56 -18.48 13.63 -26.02
C ILE A 56 -17.78 12.31 -25.72
N ALA A 57 -17.44 12.12 -24.45
CA ALA A 57 -16.81 10.90 -23.97
C ALA A 57 -17.80 9.73 -23.94
N ARG A 58 -17.31 8.53 -24.29
CA ARG A 58 -18.09 7.29 -24.34
C ARG A 58 -17.26 6.14 -23.74
N ASP A 59 -17.96 5.18 -23.17
CA ASP A 59 -17.33 3.92 -22.81
C ASP A 59 -16.72 3.23 -24.02
N GLN A 60 -15.61 2.52 -23.84
CA GLN A 60 -14.82 1.94 -24.94
C GLN A 60 -15.67 1.14 -25.93
N ALA A 61 -16.64 0.35 -25.43
CA ALA A 61 -17.54 -0.45 -26.26
C ALA A 61 -18.57 0.37 -27.09
N GLN A 62 -18.74 1.66 -26.75
CA GLN A 62 -19.70 2.56 -27.40
C GLN A 62 -19.04 3.59 -28.33
N ARG A 63 -17.70 3.58 -28.43
CA ARG A 63 -16.95 4.51 -29.26
C ARG A 63 -17.14 4.22 -30.75
N THR A 64 -17.34 5.26 -31.52
CA THR A 64 -17.35 5.19 -32.99
C THR A 64 -15.92 5.08 -33.52
N ALA A 65 -15.78 4.65 -34.79
CA ALA A 65 -14.48 4.66 -35.45
C ALA A 65 -13.83 6.06 -35.49
N ALA A 66 -14.65 7.12 -35.56
CA ALA A 66 -14.17 8.50 -35.51
C ALA A 66 -13.65 8.89 -34.11
N ASP A 67 -14.27 8.36 -33.05
CA ASP A 67 -13.77 8.57 -31.68
C ASP A 67 -12.45 7.85 -31.48
N MET A 68 -12.34 6.61 -31.97
CA MET A 68 -11.11 5.81 -31.87
C MET A 68 -9.93 6.48 -32.57
N ILE A 69 -10.14 7.00 -33.78
CA ILE A 69 -9.11 7.74 -34.54
C ILE A 69 -8.69 9.02 -33.79
N ALA A 70 -9.66 9.78 -33.29
CA ALA A 70 -9.35 11.01 -32.56
C ALA A 70 -8.55 10.74 -31.24
N LEU A 71 -8.89 9.67 -30.55
CA LEU A 71 -8.23 9.29 -29.29
C LEU A 71 -6.80 8.78 -29.48
N THR A 72 -6.37 8.41 -30.68
CA THR A 72 -4.95 8.04 -30.93
C THR A 72 -3.97 9.17 -30.65
N SER A 73 -4.44 10.42 -30.71
CA SER A 73 -3.63 11.63 -30.45
C SER A 73 -3.88 12.24 -29.06
N VAL A 74 -4.79 11.69 -28.26
CA VAL A 74 -5.13 12.18 -26.92
C VAL A 74 -4.36 11.36 -25.90
N PRO A 75 -3.44 11.95 -25.12
CA PRO A 75 -2.78 11.25 -24.03
C PRO A 75 -3.79 10.86 -22.95
N LYS A 76 -3.55 9.71 -22.32
CA LYS A 76 -4.28 9.31 -21.11
C LYS A 76 -3.72 10.04 -19.90
N GLY A 77 -4.55 10.24 -18.88
CA GLY A 77 -4.12 10.87 -17.63
C GLY A 77 -3.67 12.33 -17.77
N LEU A 78 -4.30 13.08 -18.69
CA LEU A 78 -4.04 14.53 -18.79
C LEU A 78 -4.41 15.22 -17.47
N THR A 79 -3.49 16.05 -16.96
CA THR A 79 -3.65 16.77 -15.70
C THR A 79 -3.36 18.26 -15.87
N ASP A 80 -3.97 19.09 -15.02
CA ASP A 80 -3.70 20.52 -14.97
C ASP A 80 -2.39 20.77 -14.24
N GLN A 81 -1.36 21.15 -14.96
CA GLN A 81 -0.01 21.36 -14.42
C GLN A 81 0.05 22.53 -13.41
N THR A 82 -0.83 23.51 -13.53
CA THR A 82 -0.87 24.64 -12.62
C THR A 82 -1.46 24.24 -11.27
N LEU A 83 -2.54 23.44 -11.29
CA LEU A 83 -3.16 22.90 -10.09
C LEU A 83 -2.24 21.89 -9.39
N LEU A 84 -1.58 21.00 -10.15
CA LEU A 84 -0.60 20.06 -9.61
C LEU A 84 0.52 20.78 -8.84
N GLN A 85 1.10 21.84 -9.43
CA GLN A 85 2.14 22.62 -8.75
C GLN A 85 1.62 23.38 -7.52
N SER A 86 0.39 23.87 -7.55
CA SER A 86 -0.20 24.56 -6.38
C SER A 86 -0.50 23.58 -5.25
N GLY A 87 -1.01 22.38 -5.56
CA GLY A 87 -1.21 21.30 -4.61
C GLY A 87 0.07 20.87 -3.93
N GLN A 88 1.13 20.61 -4.69
CA GLN A 88 2.45 20.26 -4.15
C GLN A 88 3.02 21.33 -3.21
N ARG A 89 2.80 22.63 -3.51
CA ARG A 89 3.22 23.74 -2.61
C ARG A 89 2.44 23.74 -1.31
N ARG A 90 1.13 23.46 -1.36
CA ARG A 90 0.25 23.39 -0.18
C ARG A 90 0.60 22.19 0.70
N MET A 91 0.81 21.01 0.10
CA MET A 91 1.31 19.85 0.81
C MET A 91 2.64 20.12 1.53
N SER A 92 3.58 20.78 0.85
CA SER A 92 4.86 21.17 1.47
C SER A 92 4.68 22.14 2.64
N ALA A 93 3.65 22.96 2.64
CA ALA A 93 3.32 23.87 3.74
C ALA A 93 2.67 23.10 4.91
N ARG A 94 1.68 22.24 4.65
CA ARG A 94 1.05 21.31 5.61
C ARG A 94 2.09 20.55 6.42
N ASN A 95 3.06 19.93 5.76
CA ASN A 95 4.11 19.12 6.39
C ASN A 95 4.99 19.86 7.39
N ARG A 96 5.12 21.19 7.26
CA ARG A 96 5.85 22.02 8.23
C ARG A 96 5.07 22.27 9.51
N VAL A 97 3.76 22.20 9.45
CA VAL A 97 2.85 22.55 10.54
C VAL A 97 2.42 21.35 11.35
N ILE A 98 2.12 20.22 10.71
CA ILE A 98 1.82 18.94 11.40
C ILE A 98 2.95 18.52 12.36
N ARG A 99 4.19 18.94 12.11
CA ARG A 99 5.30 18.76 13.06
C ARG A 99 5.15 19.50 14.40
N ARG A 100 4.22 20.45 14.51
CA ARG A 100 3.99 21.21 15.76
C ARG A 100 2.81 20.70 16.59
N VAL A 101 1.84 20.06 15.95
CA VAL A 101 0.66 19.49 16.61
C VAL A 101 0.95 18.02 16.91
N GLY A 102 1.87 17.76 17.83
CA GLY A 102 1.99 16.48 18.49
C GLY A 102 3.07 15.54 17.98
N ALA A 103 4.31 15.84 18.35
CA ALA A 103 5.33 14.79 18.48
C ALA A 103 4.98 13.77 19.59
N ASP A 104 3.99 14.08 20.45
CA ASP A 104 3.50 13.26 21.55
C ASP A 104 1.96 13.22 21.67
N GLY A 105 1.24 13.80 20.71
CA GLY A 105 -0.14 14.20 20.93
C GLY A 105 -1.16 13.36 20.21
N LEU A 106 -1.53 12.29 20.84
CA LEU A 106 -2.93 11.87 20.80
C LEU A 106 -3.74 12.97 21.47
N PHE A 107 -4.81 13.44 20.83
CA PHE A 107 -5.81 14.30 21.48
C PHE A 107 -6.19 13.71 22.84
N ASP A 108 -6.49 14.56 23.81
CA ASP A 108 -7.11 14.10 25.06
C ASP A 108 -8.55 13.68 24.72
N TYR A 109 -8.73 12.42 24.32
CA TYR A 109 -10.02 11.90 23.88
C TYR A 109 -11.12 12.03 24.93
N ASP A 110 -10.76 12.10 26.23
CA ASP A 110 -11.72 12.26 27.31
C ASP A 110 -12.28 13.69 27.43
N LYS A 111 -11.56 14.68 26.87
CA LYS A 111 -11.95 16.09 26.98
C LYS A 111 -12.34 16.73 25.67
N PHE A 112 -12.13 16.05 24.56
CA PHE A 112 -12.33 16.62 23.22
C PHE A 112 -13.74 17.18 23.05
N ARG A 113 -13.80 18.41 22.53
CA ARG A 113 -15.02 19.10 22.13
C ARG A 113 -14.77 19.77 20.79
N GLY A 114 -15.52 19.39 19.76
CA GLY A 114 -15.37 19.92 18.40
C GLY A 114 -16.37 21.05 18.12
N LEU A 115 -15.97 22.00 17.28
CA LEU A 115 -16.82 23.07 16.80
C LEU A 115 -17.20 22.85 15.35
N ILE A 116 -18.48 22.80 15.03
CA ILE A 116 -19.02 22.73 13.66
C ILE A 116 -19.70 24.04 13.31
N ILE A 117 -19.25 24.71 12.25
CA ILE A 117 -19.82 25.97 11.79
C ILE A 117 -20.56 25.74 10.48
N LEU A 118 -21.87 25.96 10.50
CA LEU A 118 -22.73 25.89 9.32
C LEU A 118 -22.66 27.20 8.55
N ILE A 119 -22.39 27.14 7.22
CA ILE A 119 -22.18 28.32 6.39
C ILE A 119 -23.17 28.37 5.22
N ASN A 120 -23.95 29.42 5.15
CA ASN A 120 -24.68 29.82 3.96
C ASN A 120 -23.83 30.75 3.09
N TYR A 121 -23.91 30.60 1.79
CA TYR A 121 -23.43 31.60 0.84
C TYR A 121 -24.50 32.68 0.59
N ASN A 122 -24.10 33.80 0.01
CA ASN A 122 -25.04 34.87 -0.35
C ASN A 122 -26.08 34.43 -1.41
N ASN A 123 -25.74 33.46 -2.25
CA ASN A 123 -26.59 32.91 -3.32
C ASN A 123 -27.01 31.45 -3.11
N LYS A 124 -26.58 30.79 -2.02
CA LYS A 124 -26.95 29.39 -1.70
C LYS A 124 -27.12 29.23 -0.20
N LYS A 125 -28.25 28.68 0.20
CA LYS A 125 -28.56 28.34 1.59
C LYS A 125 -28.76 26.85 1.72
N PHE A 126 -28.68 26.35 2.95
CA PHE A 126 -29.09 24.97 3.25
C PHE A 126 -30.47 24.70 2.71
N SER A 127 -30.68 23.51 2.19
CA SER A 127 -31.91 23.11 1.52
C SER A 127 -33.07 22.80 2.49
N MET A 128 -32.76 22.54 3.75
CA MET A 128 -33.73 22.23 4.80
C MET A 128 -34.11 23.46 5.60
N SER A 129 -35.31 23.42 6.19
CA SER A 129 -35.83 24.50 7.07
C SER A 129 -36.61 23.97 8.28
N ASN A 130 -37.04 22.72 8.20
CA ASN A 130 -37.68 22.01 9.30
C ASN A 130 -37.36 20.51 9.17
N PRO A 131 -36.50 19.94 10.03
CA PRO A 131 -35.76 20.67 11.08
C PRO A 131 -34.87 21.79 10.52
N THR A 132 -34.45 22.70 11.38
CA THR A 132 -33.42 23.69 10.99
C THR A 132 -32.09 23.01 10.69
N PRO A 133 -31.22 23.60 9.88
CA PRO A 133 -29.90 23.00 9.62
C PRO A 133 -29.11 22.65 10.89
N ALA A 134 -29.16 23.54 11.90
CA ALA A 134 -28.46 23.31 13.16
C ALA A 134 -29.02 22.08 13.92
N GLU A 135 -30.35 21.97 14.02
CA GLU A 135 -31.01 20.80 14.63
C GLU A 135 -30.66 19.53 13.86
N PHE A 136 -30.78 19.56 12.53
CA PHE A 136 -30.51 18.41 11.66
C PHE A 136 -29.08 17.88 11.81
N TYR A 137 -28.10 18.78 11.72
CA TYR A 137 -26.69 18.36 11.83
C TYR A 137 -26.30 18.03 13.26
N ASN A 138 -26.86 18.71 14.26
CA ASN A 138 -26.65 18.31 15.66
C ASN A 138 -27.09 16.86 15.90
N ASP A 139 -28.26 16.46 15.38
CA ASP A 139 -28.73 15.09 15.51
C ASP A 139 -27.82 14.11 14.76
N MET A 140 -27.42 14.45 13.52
CA MET A 140 -26.56 13.61 12.67
C MET A 140 -25.16 13.40 13.27
N VAL A 141 -24.62 14.37 13.99
CA VAL A 141 -23.25 14.25 14.52
C VAL A 141 -23.19 13.76 15.95
N ASN A 142 -24.20 14.02 16.81
CA ASN A 142 -24.12 13.78 18.25
C ASN A 142 -25.03 12.68 18.79
N THR A 143 -26.12 12.30 18.09
CA THR A 143 -27.08 11.36 18.64
C THR A 143 -26.54 9.95 18.70
N HIS A 144 -26.50 9.33 19.88
CA HIS A 144 -26.17 7.93 20.01
C HIS A 144 -27.25 7.01 19.41
N ASP A 145 -26.82 5.88 18.86
CA ASP A 145 -27.66 4.90 18.19
C ASP A 145 -28.51 5.55 17.07
N TYR A 146 -27.90 6.48 16.35
CA TYR A 146 -28.55 7.21 15.26
C TYR A 146 -28.86 6.29 14.09
N THR A 147 -30.10 6.19 13.70
CA THR A 147 -30.54 5.28 12.64
C THR A 147 -30.92 5.98 11.33
N GLY A 148 -30.76 7.29 11.29
CA GLY A 148 -31.04 8.09 10.10
C GLY A 148 -32.08 9.19 10.35
N TYR A 149 -32.60 9.75 9.27
CA TYR A 149 -33.44 10.93 9.31
C TYR A 149 -34.65 10.85 8.36
N THR A 150 -35.64 11.69 8.60
CA THR A 150 -36.70 11.95 7.64
C THR A 150 -36.59 13.38 7.13
N LEU A 151 -36.41 13.56 5.83
CA LEU A 151 -36.26 14.86 5.19
C LEU A 151 -37.05 14.88 3.87
N PHE A 152 -37.79 15.95 3.60
CA PHE A 152 -38.65 16.09 2.42
C PHE A 152 -39.65 14.94 2.22
N GLY A 153 -40.11 14.33 3.32
CA GLY A 153 -41.04 13.18 3.30
C GLY A 153 -40.41 11.84 2.95
N ARG A 154 -39.05 11.78 2.82
CA ARG A 154 -38.29 10.56 2.59
C ARG A 154 -37.54 10.17 3.85
N GLN A 155 -37.69 8.91 4.26
CA GLN A 155 -36.86 8.31 5.30
C GLN A 155 -35.54 7.83 4.71
N VAL A 156 -34.46 8.14 5.38
CA VAL A 156 -33.08 7.78 5.00
C VAL A 156 -32.46 7.05 6.18
N GLU A 157 -31.97 5.83 5.92
CA GLU A 157 -31.28 5.02 6.93
C GLU A 157 -29.79 5.34 6.96
N MET A 158 -29.24 5.34 8.17
CA MET A 158 -27.80 5.49 8.44
C MET A 158 -27.37 4.44 9.46
N THR A 159 -26.09 4.08 9.48
CA THR A 159 -25.54 3.11 10.43
C THR A 159 -25.40 3.72 11.83
N GLY A 160 -25.10 5.01 11.92
CA GLY A 160 -24.90 5.74 13.16
C GLY A 160 -24.67 7.23 12.88
N SER A 161 -24.43 8.00 13.93
CA SER A 161 -23.95 9.39 13.88
C SER A 161 -22.42 9.43 13.72
N VAL A 162 -21.84 10.63 13.57
CA VAL A 162 -20.39 10.84 13.68
C VAL A 162 -19.87 10.37 15.04
N ARG A 163 -20.59 10.70 16.11
CA ARG A 163 -20.27 10.28 17.47
C ARG A 163 -20.27 8.76 17.62
N ASP A 164 -21.30 8.07 17.09
CA ASP A 164 -21.36 6.60 17.07
C ASP A 164 -20.17 6.00 16.31
N TYR A 165 -19.78 6.62 15.18
CA TYR A 165 -18.65 6.14 14.38
C TYR A 165 -17.34 6.08 15.20
N PHE A 166 -17.00 7.19 15.88
CA PHE A 166 -15.77 7.25 16.68
C PHE A 166 -15.88 6.43 17.96
N TYR A 167 -17.04 6.42 18.61
CA TYR A 167 -17.30 5.62 19.80
C TYR A 167 -17.11 4.12 19.54
N ASP A 168 -17.71 3.60 18.47
CA ASP A 168 -17.57 2.19 18.10
C ASP A 168 -16.13 1.84 17.68
N ASN A 169 -15.53 2.64 16.78
CA ASN A 169 -14.23 2.35 16.22
C ASN A 169 -13.06 2.54 17.20
N SER A 170 -13.29 3.21 18.32
CA SER A 170 -12.32 3.36 19.41
C SER A 170 -12.51 2.34 20.53
N ALA A 171 -13.41 1.37 20.37
CA ALA A 171 -13.84 0.48 21.46
C ALA A 171 -14.31 1.28 22.70
N HIS A 172 -15.04 2.34 22.44
CA HIS A 172 -15.66 3.26 23.43
C HIS A 172 -14.66 4.19 24.14
N ALA A 173 -13.43 4.28 23.68
CA ALA A 173 -12.41 5.16 24.29
C ALA A 173 -12.54 6.62 23.83
N PHE A 174 -13.20 6.89 22.72
CA PHE A 174 -13.40 8.22 22.17
C PHE A 174 -14.89 8.48 21.91
N ASP A 175 -15.49 9.34 22.72
CA ASP A 175 -16.91 9.74 22.64
C ASP A 175 -17.02 11.25 22.36
N PRO A 176 -16.72 11.70 21.10
CA PRO A 176 -16.65 13.13 20.78
C PRO A 176 -18.01 13.81 20.87
N VAL A 177 -18.00 15.05 21.36
CA VAL A 177 -19.16 15.93 21.36
C VAL A 177 -18.87 17.15 20.48
N PHE A 178 -19.84 17.52 19.64
CA PHE A 178 -19.70 18.64 18.72
C PHE A 178 -20.76 19.71 18.98
N ASP A 179 -20.33 20.96 19.10
CA ASP A 179 -21.25 22.08 19.09
C ASP A 179 -21.52 22.52 17.65
N VAL A 180 -22.78 22.51 17.25
CA VAL A 180 -23.21 22.92 15.91
C VAL A 180 -23.78 24.34 15.95
N VAL A 181 -23.09 25.29 15.33
CA VAL A 181 -23.46 26.71 15.34
C VAL A 181 -23.80 27.22 13.94
N GLY A 182 -24.62 28.25 13.89
CA GLY A 182 -25.08 28.86 12.64
C GLY A 182 -26.45 28.29 12.18
N PRO A 183 -26.80 28.35 10.87
CA PRO A 183 -25.92 28.78 9.77
C PRO A 183 -25.68 30.27 9.71
N VAL A 184 -24.44 30.68 9.61
CA VAL A 184 -24.04 32.06 9.31
C VAL A 184 -24.07 32.31 7.81
N THR A 185 -24.31 33.54 7.36
CA THR A 185 -24.30 33.87 5.94
C THR A 185 -23.08 34.72 5.60
N VAL A 186 -22.17 34.16 4.78
CA VAL A 186 -21.00 34.87 4.29
C VAL A 186 -21.28 35.58 2.96
N ASN A 187 -20.60 36.69 2.69
CA ASN A 187 -20.79 37.45 1.46
C ASN A 187 -19.96 36.93 0.29
N TYR A 188 -20.00 35.60 0.09
CA TYR A 188 -19.36 34.91 -1.03
C TYR A 188 -20.40 34.07 -1.78
N SER A 189 -20.15 33.84 -3.09
CA SER A 189 -20.95 32.90 -3.91
C SER A 189 -20.53 31.45 -3.61
N CYS A 190 -21.44 30.50 -3.75
CA CYS A 190 -21.12 29.05 -3.65
C CYS A 190 -20.13 28.55 -4.71
N THR A 191 -19.84 29.36 -5.74
CA THR A 191 -18.82 29.07 -6.75
C THR A 191 -17.50 29.83 -6.52
N TYR A 192 -17.39 30.52 -5.38
CA TYR A 192 -16.17 31.26 -5.01
C TYR A 192 -15.03 30.35 -4.50
N PRO A 193 -15.30 29.22 -3.84
CA PRO A 193 -14.24 28.36 -3.29
C PRO A 193 -13.22 27.91 -4.31
N ARG A 194 -13.63 27.54 -5.52
CA ARG A 194 -12.78 26.98 -6.58
C ARG A 194 -11.90 25.84 -6.07
N GLY A 195 -12.55 24.73 -5.70
CA GLY A 195 -11.88 23.64 -5.01
C GLY A 195 -11.48 24.07 -3.59
N THR A 196 -10.21 24.12 -3.30
CA THR A 196 -9.66 24.54 -1.99
C THR A 196 -9.09 25.97 -2.02
N SER A 197 -8.97 26.61 -3.19
CA SER A 197 -8.11 27.78 -3.39
C SER A 197 -8.52 29.03 -2.60
N ASN A 198 -9.82 29.22 -2.35
CA ASN A 198 -10.38 30.39 -1.68
C ASN A 198 -11.12 30.04 -0.38
N ALA A 199 -10.94 28.83 0.15
CA ALA A 199 -11.64 28.33 1.34
C ALA A 199 -11.39 29.21 2.56
N ASP A 200 -10.13 29.61 2.79
CA ASP A 200 -9.72 30.42 3.93
C ASP A 200 -10.52 31.72 4.07
N ALA A 201 -10.82 32.39 2.95
CA ALA A 201 -11.58 33.64 2.98
C ALA A 201 -13.02 33.44 3.46
N ILE A 202 -13.63 32.30 3.11
CA ILE A 202 -14.98 31.92 3.52
C ILE A 202 -14.99 31.58 5.01
N PHE A 203 -14.02 30.79 5.45
CA PHE A 203 -13.93 30.29 6.80
C PHE A 203 -13.59 31.40 7.79
N ASN A 204 -12.67 32.29 7.46
CA ASN A 204 -12.40 33.49 8.28
C ASN A 204 -13.65 34.37 8.44
N ALA A 205 -14.41 34.62 7.36
CA ALA A 205 -15.63 35.38 7.45
C ALA A 205 -16.72 34.68 8.31
N ALA A 206 -16.71 33.35 8.35
CA ALA A 206 -17.63 32.60 9.22
C ALA A 206 -17.19 32.70 10.69
N LEU A 207 -15.90 32.58 11.00
CA LEU A 207 -15.34 32.76 12.35
C LEU A 207 -15.66 34.16 12.89
N ASP A 208 -15.36 35.20 12.12
CA ASP A 208 -15.69 36.59 12.49
C ASP A 208 -17.20 36.78 12.79
N SER A 209 -18.06 36.03 12.10
CA SER A 209 -19.52 36.15 12.26
C SER A 209 -20.05 35.52 13.56
N ILE A 210 -19.33 34.59 14.16
CA ILE A 210 -19.74 33.90 15.40
C ILE A 210 -18.97 34.35 16.64
N ASP A 211 -17.92 35.13 16.48
CA ASP A 211 -16.99 35.58 17.53
C ASP A 211 -17.71 36.18 18.77
N ALA A 212 -18.78 36.92 18.55
CA ALA A 212 -19.57 37.51 19.65
C ALA A 212 -20.44 36.50 20.44
N THR A 213 -20.57 35.26 19.97
CA THR A 213 -21.51 34.26 20.51
C THR A 213 -20.85 32.94 20.89
N VAL A 214 -19.64 32.71 20.49
CA VAL A 214 -18.84 31.50 20.75
C VAL A 214 -17.57 31.91 21.48
N ASP A 215 -17.29 31.28 22.62
CA ASP A 215 -16.01 31.41 23.30
C ASP A 215 -15.07 30.31 22.77
N PHE A 216 -14.07 30.68 21.99
CA PHE A 216 -13.19 29.71 21.35
C PHE A 216 -12.25 29.02 22.34
N ASN A 217 -12.05 29.54 23.57
CA ASN A 217 -11.32 28.84 24.61
C ASN A 217 -11.95 27.49 25.00
N ASP A 218 -13.28 27.33 24.81
CA ASP A 218 -13.97 26.09 25.10
C ASP A 218 -13.51 24.91 24.21
N TYR A 219 -12.79 25.19 23.12
CA TYR A 219 -12.35 24.24 22.11
C TYR A 219 -10.81 24.07 22.04
N ASP A 220 -10.08 24.70 22.93
CA ASP A 220 -8.66 24.44 23.26
C ASP A 220 -8.61 23.48 24.45
N THR A 221 -8.93 22.20 24.21
CA THR A 221 -9.18 21.26 25.30
C THR A 221 -7.90 20.65 25.87
N ASP A 222 -6.79 20.71 25.13
CA ASP A 222 -5.46 20.30 25.58
C ASP A 222 -4.63 21.46 26.15
N GLY A 223 -5.06 22.70 25.96
CA GLY A 223 -4.47 23.90 26.55
C GLY A 223 -3.19 24.37 25.83
N ASP A 224 -3.03 24.04 24.56
CA ASP A 224 -1.86 24.43 23.76
C ASP A 224 -1.94 25.84 23.18
N GLY A 225 -3.07 26.51 23.34
CA GLY A 225 -3.37 27.86 22.85
C GLY A 225 -3.95 27.91 21.42
N TYR A 226 -4.39 26.74 20.92
CA TYR A 226 -5.07 26.63 19.63
C TYR A 226 -6.36 25.84 19.79
N VAL A 227 -7.38 26.18 19.00
CA VAL A 227 -8.59 25.39 18.88
C VAL A 227 -8.23 24.02 18.28
N ASP A 228 -8.61 22.92 18.96
CA ASP A 228 -8.27 21.55 18.57
C ASP A 228 -8.76 21.22 17.16
N MET A 229 -10.02 21.58 16.85
CA MET A 229 -10.62 21.37 15.55
C MET A 229 -11.81 22.28 15.29
N VAL A 230 -11.86 22.89 14.10
CA VAL A 230 -13.06 23.51 13.56
C VAL A 230 -13.49 22.75 12.30
N PHE A 231 -14.75 22.35 12.24
CA PHE A 231 -15.32 21.74 11.05
C PHE A 231 -16.26 22.75 10.35
N PHE A 232 -15.99 23.07 9.10
CA PHE A 232 -16.83 23.95 8.31
C PHE A 232 -17.76 23.14 7.40
N LEU A 233 -19.07 23.27 7.57
CA LEU A 233 -20.06 22.63 6.72
C LEU A 233 -20.77 23.69 5.89
N VAL A 234 -20.59 23.67 4.58
CA VAL A 234 -21.12 24.68 3.67
C VAL A 234 -22.37 24.21 2.93
N ALA A 235 -23.30 25.14 2.69
CA ALA A 235 -24.52 24.86 1.93
C ALA A 235 -24.23 24.55 0.46
N GLY A 236 -24.93 23.57 -0.11
CA GLY A 236 -24.90 23.25 -1.52
C GLY A 236 -23.99 22.09 -1.91
N PHE A 237 -23.59 22.07 -3.19
CA PHE A 237 -22.88 20.96 -3.81
C PHE A 237 -21.39 20.93 -3.50
N SER A 238 -20.83 19.73 -3.59
CA SER A 238 -19.42 19.44 -3.45
C SER A 238 -18.72 19.28 -4.81
N ALA A 239 -17.46 19.67 -4.90
CA ALA A 239 -16.66 19.49 -6.11
C ALA A 239 -16.45 18.00 -6.44
N ASN A 240 -16.16 17.14 -5.46
CA ASN A 240 -15.93 15.71 -5.67
C ASN A 240 -17.15 14.96 -6.18
N TYR A 241 -18.36 15.29 -5.70
CA TYR A 241 -19.60 14.65 -6.15
C TYR A 241 -20.22 15.29 -7.41
N SER A 242 -19.86 16.53 -7.74
CA SER A 242 -20.41 17.26 -8.89
C SER A 242 -19.68 17.00 -10.20
N GLY A 243 -18.98 15.88 -10.34
CA GLY A 243 -18.19 15.55 -11.51
C GLY A 243 -16.99 16.47 -11.69
N ASN A 244 -16.28 16.75 -10.60
CA ASN A 244 -15.14 17.65 -10.54
C ASN A 244 -15.47 19.07 -11.00
N ASN A 245 -16.62 19.61 -10.58
CA ASN A 245 -16.90 21.01 -10.80
C ASN A 245 -16.01 21.87 -9.89
N GLN A 246 -14.90 22.28 -10.41
CA GLN A 246 -13.85 23.08 -9.74
C GLN A 246 -14.35 24.41 -9.14
N ASN A 247 -15.59 24.82 -9.40
CA ASN A 247 -16.12 26.03 -8.82
C ASN A 247 -16.66 25.82 -7.39
N TYR A 248 -17.09 24.60 -7.05
CA TYR A 248 -17.57 24.28 -5.71
C TYR A 248 -16.42 23.97 -4.75
N LEU A 249 -16.73 23.96 -3.44
CA LEU A 249 -15.78 23.52 -2.42
C LEU A 249 -15.46 22.03 -2.61
N TRP A 250 -14.19 21.68 -2.56
CA TRP A 250 -13.73 20.31 -2.37
C TRP A 250 -13.60 20.06 -0.87
N PRO A 251 -14.22 19.02 -0.30
CA PRO A 251 -13.99 18.62 1.09
C PRO A 251 -12.50 18.36 1.33
N HIS A 252 -11.98 18.83 2.45
CA HIS A 252 -10.58 18.66 2.79
C HIS A 252 -10.30 19.03 4.24
N MET A 253 -9.19 18.52 4.77
CA MET A 253 -8.55 19.00 5.98
C MET A 253 -7.37 19.89 5.61
N TYR A 254 -7.24 21.05 6.26
CA TYR A 254 -6.11 21.94 6.08
C TYR A 254 -5.82 22.80 7.31
N TYR A 255 -5.03 23.82 7.17
CA TYR A 255 -4.61 24.71 8.24
C TYR A 255 -4.94 26.16 7.99
N LEU A 256 -5.45 26.85 9.00
CA LEU A 256 -5.79 28.30 8.96
C LEU A 256 -4.57 29.18 9.30
N TYR A 257 -3.70 29.40 8.33
CA TYR A 257 -2.41 30.05 8.54
C TYR A 257 -2.48 31.55 8.91
N ASN A 258 -3.48 32.27 8.43
CA ASN A 258 -3.55 33.73 8.54
C ASN A 258 -4.80 34.18 9.30
N THR A 259 -5.40 33.29 10.07
CA THR A 259 -6.57 33.60 10.88
C THR A 259 -6.13 34.33 12.15
N PRO A 260 -6.64 35.52 12.43
CA PRO A 260 -6.38 36.21 13.69
C PRO A 260 -6.85 35.34 14.86
N PRO A 261 -6.17 35.37 16.00
CA PRO A 261 -6.69 34.73 17.22
C PRO A 261 -8.01 35.40 17.66
N HIS A 262 -8.95 34.58 18.15
CA HIS A 262 -10.18 35.02 18.82
C HIS A 262 -10.14 34.54 20.26
N ASP A 263 -10.66 35.31 21.21
CA ASP A 263 -10.65 35.01 22.65
C ASP A 263 -9.27 34.68 23.25
N GLY A 264 -8.19 34.98 22.52
CA GLY A 264 -6.82 34.70 22.93
C GLY A 264 -6.26 33.36 22.44
N VAL A 265 -7.06 32.51 21.78
CA VAL A 265 -6.62 31.26 21.17
C VAL A 265 -6.49 31.41 19.67
N GLY A 266 -5.52 30.68 19.10
CA GLY A 266 -5.28 30.59 17.66
C GLY A 266 -6.14 29.52 16.99
N PHE A 267 -6.08 29.47 15.66
CA PHE A 267 -6.71 28.42 14.88
C PHE A 267 -5.62 27.59 14.20
N GLY A 268 -5.71 26.30 14.40
CA GLY A 268 -4.81 25.32 13.79
C GLY A 268 -5.46 24.62 12.63
N LEU A 269 -5.71 23.32 12.81
CA LEU A 269 -6.33 22.46 11.82
C LEU A 269 -7.83 22.75 11.68
N TYR A 270 -8.31 22.65 10.47
CA TYR A 270 -9.74 22.59 10.17
C TYR A 270 -10.03 21.42 9.22
N ALA A 271 -11.25 20.96 9.25
CA ALA A 271 -11.79 20.11 8.20
C ALA A 271 -13.05 20.74 7.61
N CYS A 272 -13.44 20.35 6.42
CA CYS A 272 -14.64 20.88 5.81
C CYS A 272 -15.37 19.86 4.92
N SER A 273 -16.68 20.04 4.78
CA SER A 273 -17.53 19.30 3.87
C SER A 273 -18.67 20.16 3.36
N THR A 274 -19.54 19.59 2.54
CA THR A 274 -20.68 20.25 1.94
C THR A 274 -21.96 19.54 2.26
N GLU A 275 -23.09 20.29 2.20
CA GLU A 275 -24.44 19.77 2.48
C GLU A 275 -24.84 18.65 1.54
N ILE A 276 -24.53 18.76 0.23
CA ILE A 276 -25.17 17.94 -0.80
C ILE A 276 -24.14 17.08 -1.53
N ALA A 277 -24.33 15.78 -1.49
CA ALA A 277 -23.76 14.82 -2.43
C ALA A 277 -24.62 14.79 -3.70
N GLY A 278 -23.97 14.80 -4.88
CA GLY A 278 -24.65 14.71 -6.16
C GLY A 278 -24.46 15.92 -7.07
N TRP A 279 -25.31 16.01 -8.10
CA TRP A 279 -25.15 16.98 -9.20
C TRP A 279 -26.40 17.83 -9.38
N GLU A 280 -26.19 19.11 -9.53
CA GLU A 280 -27.29 20.03 -9.83
C GLU A 280 -28.02 19.63 -11.12
N GLY A 281 -29.32 19.43 -11.00
CA GLY A 281 -30.19 19.07 -12.13
C GLY A 281 -30.25 17.58 -12.49
N TYR A 282 -29.49 16.71 -11.82
CA TYR A 282 -29.54 15.25 -12.06
C TYR A 282 -30.06 14.48 -10.85
N TRP A 283 -29.24 14.34 -9.84
CA TRP A 283 -29.64 13.77 -8.55
C TRP A 283 -28.89 14.50 -7.47
N SER A 284 -29.51 14.63 -6.34
CA SER A 284 -28.91 15.23 -5.16
C SER A 284 -29.52 14.65 -3.91
N ASP A 285 -28.70 14.48 -2.91
CA ASP A 285 -29.11 14.05 -1.57
C ASP A 285 -28.26 14.74 -0.51
N VAL A 286 -28.71 14.77 0.71
CA VAL A 286 -27.87 15.25 1.80
C VAL A 286 -26.68 14.31 1.94
N ASN A 287 -25.49 14.89 2.06
CA ASN A 287 -24.27 14.15 2.26
C ASN A 287 -24.31 13.36 3.58
N GLY A 288 -23.82 12.13 3.57
CA GLY A 288 -23.69 11.34 4.79
C GLY A 288 -22.52 11.78 5.67
N ILE A 289 -22.21 10.99 6.68
CA ILE A 289 -21.12 11.26 7.63
C ILE A 289 -19.74 10.80 7.13
N GLY A 290 -19.69 10.04 6.04
CA GLY A 290 -18.43 9.41 5.59
C GLY A 290 -17.33 10.42 5.29
N THR A 291 -17.63 11.48 4.54
CA THR A 291 -16.68 12.56 4.29
C THR A 291 -16.26 13.25 5.60
N PHE A 292 -17.19 13.48 6.50
CA PHE A 292 -16.87 14.06 7.81
C PHE A 292 -15.86 13.18 8.56
N CYS A 293 -16.12 11.89 8.66
CA CYS A 293 -15.26 10.95 9.38
C CYS A 293 -13.88 10.78 8.72
N HIS A 294 -13.81 10.86 7.40
CA HIS A 294 -12.54 10.87 6.65
C HIS A 294 -11.73 12.12 6.98
N GLU A 295 -12.30 13.31 6.78
CA GLU A 295 -11.59 14.58 7.03
C GLU A 295 -11.22 14.77 8.50
N PHE A 296 -12.07 14.31 9.41
CA PHE A 296 -11.75 14.33 10.84
C PHE A 296 -10.69 13.28 11.18
N GLY A 297 -10.62 12.14 10.47
CA GLY A 297 -9.52 11.19 10.54
C GLY A 297 -8.16 11.83 10.27
N HIS A 298 -8.09 12.75 9.29
CA HIS A 298 -6.89 13.55 9.04
C HIS A 298 -6.55 14.50 10.18
N VAL A 299 -7.55 15.14 10.79
CA VAL A 299 -7.33 15.98 11.99
C VAL A 299 -6.74 15.15 13.12
N LEU A 300 -7.20 13.92 13.30
CA LEU A 300 -6.67 12.98 14.30
C LEU A 300 -5.27 12.43 13.94
N GLY A 301 -4.77 12.64 12.71
CA GLY A 301 -3.41 12.32 12.28
C GLY A 301 -3.28 11.20 11.25
N LEU A 302 -4.37 10.64 10.74
CA LEU A 302 -4.32 9.62 9.68
C LEU A 302 -3.94 10.24 8.34
N PRO A 303 -3.08 9.62 7.54
CA PRO A 303 -2.84 10.01 6.15
C PRO A 303 -3.91 9.41 5.23
N ASP A 304 -3.99 9.90 3.99
CA ASP A 304 -4.64 9.17 2.93
C ASP A 304 -3.92 7.86 2.64
N LEU A 305 -4.69 6.80 2.42
CA LEU A 305 -4.18 5.49 2.03
C LEU A 305 -4.41 5.20 0.54
N TYR A 306 -5.06 6.09 -0.19
CA TYR A 306 -5.08 6.03 -1.66
C TYR A 306 -3.83 6.69 -2.26
N ASP A 307 -3.68 6.56 -3.57
CA ASP A 307 -2.58 7.14 -4.33
C ASP A 307 -2.81 8.64 -4.56
N THR A 308 -2.12 9.48 -3.81
CA THR A 308 -2.32 10.94 -3.84
C THR A 308 -1.63 11.64 -5.00
N ASP A 309 -0.77 10.94 -5.77
CA ASP A 309 -0.12 11.50 -6.97
C ASP A 309 -0.51 10.81 -8.30
N TYR A 310 -1.37 9.78 -8.22
CA TYR A 310 -2.01 9.03 -9.32
C TYR A 310 -1.05 8.28 -10.25
N SER A 311 -0.36 8.94 -11.10
CA SER A 311 0.58 8.35 -12.06
C SER A 311 1.97 8.97 -11.96
N GLY A 312 2.16 9.83 -10.96
CA GLY A 312 3.39 10.63 -10.82
C GLY A 312 4.62 9.81 -10.48
N SER A 313 4.52 8.86 -9.57
CA SER A 313 5.65 8.11 -9.01
C SER A 313 5.76 6.66 -9.52
N GLY A 314 5.42 6.43 -10.77
CA GLY A 314 5.60 5.11 -11.40
C GLY A 314 4.32 4.41 -11.83
N GLY A 315 3.20 5.11 -11.79
CA GLY A 315 1.86 4.64 -12.14
C GLY A 315 0.93 4.54 -10.94
N GLU A 316 -0.35 4.34 -11.19
CA GLU A 316 -1.39 4.24 -10.15
C GLU A 316 -1.20 2.98 -9.29
N SER A 317 -1.15 3.14 -7.98
CA SER A 317 -1.00 2.04 -7.05
C SER A 317 -2.31 1.31 -6.76
N ARG A 318 -2.20 0.04 -6.31
CA ARG A 318 -3.36 -0.74 -5.83
C ARG A 318 -3.60 -0.45 -4.35
N ASN A 319 -4.11 0.73 -4.06
CA ASN A 319 -4.44 1.17 -2.70
C ASN A 319 -5.57 0.32 -2.07
N PRO A 320 -5.89 0.49 -0.76
CA PRO A 320 -6.89 -0.33 -0.08
C PRO A 320 -8.33 -0.15 -0.58
N GLY A 321 -8.63 0.92 -1.35
CA GLY A 321 -9.95 1.15 -1.91
C GLY A 321 -11.05 1.22 -0.87
N ASP A 322 -12.15 0.50 -1.08
CA ASP A 322 -13.31 0.49 -0.19
C ASP A 322 -13.07 -0.21 1.17
N TRP A 323 -11.88 -0.81 1.39
CA TRP A 323 -11.51 -1.45 2.66
C TRP A 323 -11.03 -0.46 3.74
N SER A 324 -10.81 0.80 3.39
CA SER A 324 -10.33 1.85 4.31
C SER A 324 -11.13 3.12 4.14
N ILE A 325 -11.51 3.74 5.26
CA ILE A 325 -12.15 5.06 5.21
C ILE A 325 -11.20 6.14 4.72
N MET A 326 -9.88 5.96 4.93
CA MET A 326 -8.84 6.85 4.42
C MET A 326 -8.51 6.58 2.94
N ALA A 327 -9.37 5.83 2.24
CA ALA A 327 -9.37 5.63 0.79
C ALA A 327 -10.81 5.71 0.24
N GLY A 328 -11.33 4.67 -0.42
CA GLY A 328 -12.69 4.66 -0.99
C GLY A 328 -13.82 4.46 0.02
N GLY A 329 -13.52 3.89 1.18
CA GLY A 329 -14.51 3.42 2.16
C GLY A 329 -15.37 4.50 2.81
N SER A 330 -15.00 5.79 2.68
CA SER A 330 -15.83 6.91 3.11
C SER A 330 -17.13 7.04 2.29
N GLY A 331 -17.16 6.51 1.05
CA GLY A 331 -18.25 6.64 0.08
C GLY A 331 -19.43 5.68 0.28
N GLY A 332 -19.32 4.72 1.19
CA GLY A 332 -20.33 3.67 1.39
C GLY A 332 -21.75 4.19 1.51
N ASN A 333 -22.67 3.69 0.66
CA ASN A 333 -24.06 4.14 0.56
C ASN A 333 -24.22 5.69 0.53
N PHE A 334 -23.45 6.36 -0.32
CA PHE A 334 -23.39 7.84 -0.40
C PHE A 334 -22.90 8.51 0.89
N GLY A 335 -21.91 7.91 1.55
CA GLY A 335 -21.34 8.40 2.80
C GLY A 335 -22.23 8.21 4.04
N ARG A 336 -23.36 7.51 3.94
CA ARG A 336 -24.28 7.24 5.06
C ARG A 336 -23.82 6.07 5.92
N ASN A 337 -23.07 5.17 5.30
CA ASN A 337 -22.56 3.96 5.91
C ASN A 337 -21.06 3.84 5.55
N PRO A 338 -20.20 4.74 6.07
CA PRO A 338 -18.77 4.60 5.87
C PRO A 338 -18.28 3.29 6.51
N VAL A 339 -17.22 2.71 5.98
CA VAL A 339 -16.60 1.53 6.57
C VAL A 339 -15.93 1.87 7.91
N GLY A 340 -15.87 0.89 8.80
CA GLY A 340 -15.14 1.03 10.06
C GLY A 340 -13.66 1.23 9.83
N TYR A 341 -12.96 1.85 10.80
CA TYR A 341 -11.50 1.93 10.78
C TYR A 341 -10.89 0.53 10.72
N SER A 342 -9.94 0.33 9.80
CA SER A 342 -9.09 -0.86 9.75
C SER A 342 -8.23 -0.99 11.03
N LEU A 343 -7.66 -2.15 11.26
CA LEU A 343 -6.74 -2.36 12.37
C LEU A 343 -5.55 -1.37 12.35
N TYR A 344 -5.05 -1.03 11.16
CA TYR A 344 -4.00 -0.02 11.03
C TYR A 344 -4.47 1.35 11.52
N GLU A 345 -5.64 1.82 11.06
CA GLU A 345 -6.17 3.11 11.44
C GLU A 345 -6.46 3.19 12.94
N ARG A 346 -7.05 2.13 13.51
CA ARG A 346 -7.23 2.02 14.98
C ARG A 346 -5.91 2.01 15.74
N TYR A 347 -4.91 1.28 15.22
CA TYR A 347 -3.58 1.21 15.84
C TYR A 347 -2.85 2.56 15.79
N ALA A 348 -2.92 3.27 14.65
CA ALA A 348 -2.31 4.58 14.48
C ALA A 348 -2.94 5.65 15.38
N LEU A 349 -4.26 5.56 15.64
CA LEU A 349 -4.99 6.45 16.54
C LEU A 349 -4.92 6.03 18.02
N GLY A 350 -4.30 4.90 18.34
CA GLY A 350 -4.25 4.37 19.69
C GLY A 350 -5.55 3.71 20.16
N PHE A 351 -6.51 3.47 19.27
CA PHE A 351 -7.79 2.82 19.57
C PHE A 351 -7.67 1.30 19.72
N ALA A 352 -6.65 0.69 19.11
CA ALA A 352 -6.34 -0.73 19.25
C ALA A 352 -4.86 -0.97 19.43
N THR A 353 -4.52 -2.07 20.12
CA THR A 353 -3.14 -2.56 20.26
C THR A 353 -3.05 -3.97 19.70
N PRO A 354 -2.54 -4.17 18.47
CA PRO A 354 -2.43 -5.49 17.88
C PRO A 354 -1.55 -6.43 18.72
N THR A 355 -2.01 -7.66 18.93
CA THR A 355 -1.24 -8.69 19.62
C THR A 355 -0.09 -9.17 18.75
N VAL A 356 1.15 -9.09 19.26
CA VAL A 356 2.33 -9.54 18.51
C VAL A 356 2.41 -11.06 18.50
N ILE A 357 2.53 -11.64 17.31
CA ILE A 357 2.83 -13.07 17.11
C ILE A 357 4.35 -13.21 17.05
N ASP A 358 4.92 -13.90 18.06
CA ASP A 358 6.36 -14.14 18.23
C ASP A 358 6.72 -15.62 18.31
N SER A 359 5.73 -16.51 18.22
CA SER A 359 5.88 -17.96 18.25
C SER A 359 4.74 -18.62 17.47
N GLY A 360 4.88 -19.91 17.15
CA GLY A 360 3.82 -20.67 16.52
C GLY A 360 2.56 -20.71 17.38
N ALA A 361 1.40 -20.46 16.75
CA ALA A 361 0.11 -20.38 17.42
C ALA A 361 -1.06 -20.78 16.51
N VAL A 362 -2.10 -21.35 17.12
CA VAL A 362 -3.43 -21.43 16.52
C VAL A 362 -4.23 -20.24 17.00
N ILE A 363 -4.74 -19.45 16.07
CA ILE A 363 -5.40 -18.17 16.35
C ILE A 363 -6.87 -18.29 15.96
N ASN A 364 -7.76 -17.84 16.87
CA ASN A 364 -9.16 -17.59 16.61
C ASN A 364 -9.38 -16.09 16.62
N LEU A 365 -9.67 -15.54 15.47
CA LEU A 365 -9.76 -14.09 15.25
C LEU A 365 -11.23 -13.68 15.06
N PRO A 366 -11.83 -13.04 16.07
CA PRO A 366 -13.20 -12.52 15.98
C PRO A 366 -13.26 -11.30 15.06
N PRO A 367 -14.47 -10.89 14.61
CA PRO A 367 -14.65 -9.68 13.83
C PRO A 367 -14.08 -8.43 14.53
N LEU A 368 -13.38 -7.60 13.78
CA LEU A 368 -12.73 -6.39 14.31
C LEU A 368 -13.72 -5.39 14.90
N ASP A 369 -14.89 -5.23 14.29
CA ASP A 369 -15.95 -4.33 14.75
C ASP A 369 -16.60 -4.76 16.08
N LEU A 370 -16.53 -6.03 16.44
CA LEU A 370 -17.08 -6.57 17.68
C LEU A 370 -16.06 -6.70 18.81
N SER A 371 -14.81 -6.98 18.48
CA SER A 371 -13.81 -7.35 19.45
C SER A 371 -12.71 -6.32 19.66
N ASN A 372 -12.46 -5.49 18.64
CA ASN A 372 -11.28 -4.62 18.54
C ASN A 372 -9.95 -5.37 18.60
N GLU A 373 -9.96 -6.68 18.25
CA GLU A 373 -8.80 -7.56 18.27
C GLU A 373 -8.18 -7.68 16.89
N GLY A 374 -6.86 -7.76 16.88
CA GLY A 374 -6.08 -8.04 15.70
C GLY A 374 -4.65 -8.39 16.05
N TYR A 375 -3.91 -8.86 15.07
CA TYR A 375 -2.56 -9.37 15.28
C TYR A 375 -1.53 -8.63 14.45
N ARG A 376 -0.30 -8.65 14.96
CA ARG A 376 0.88 -8.14 14.29
C ARG A 376 1.91 -9.24 14.13
N LEU A 377 2.31 -9.51 12.91
CA LEU A 377 3.42 -10.38 12.58
C LEU A 377 4.64 -9.52 12.20
N ASN A 378 5.70 -9.58 13.01
CA ASN A 378 6.91 -8.84 12.75
C ASN A 378 7.72 -9.50 11.63
N THR A 379 8.48 -8.69 10.89
CA THR A 379 9.48 -9.14 9.92
C THR A 379 10.90 -9.00 10.54
N PRO A 380 11.95 -9.51 9.88
CA PRO A 380 13.33 -9.24 10.28
C PRO A 380 13.66 -7.75 10.36
N ASN A 381 13.01 -6.93 9.54
CA ASN A 381 13.03 -5.47 9.68
C ASN A 381 11.83 -5.04 10.54
N ARG A 382 12.04 -4.76 11.82
CA ARG A 382 10.96 -4.42 12.77
C ARG A 382 10.15 -3.17 12.42
N LYS A 383 10.63 -2.33 11.50
CA LYS A 383 9.89 -1.17 10.98
C LYS A 383 8.93 -1.54 9.85
N GLU A 384 9.05 -2.74 9.29
CA GLU A 384 8.12 -3.34 8.35
C GLU A 384 7.46 -4.55 9.01
N PHE A 385 6.14 -4.65 8.97
CA PHE A 385 5.38 -5.69 9.65
C PHE A 385 4.03 -5.92 8.97
N PHE A 386 3.39 -7.03 9.31
CA PHE A 386 2.04 -7.33 8.84
C PHE A 386 1.03 -7.14 9.96
N LEU A 387 -0.12 -6.55 9.62
CA LEU A 387 -1.29 -6.50 10.47
C LEU A 387 -2.35 -7.46 9.93
N ILE A 388 -3.00 -8.17 10.83
CA ILE A 388 -3.98 -9.22 10.49
C ILE A 388 -5.27 -8.89 11.24
N GLU A 389 -6.36 -8.72 10.50
CA GLU A 389 -7.68 -8.39 11.01
C GLU A 389 -8.76 -9.27 10.37
N ASN A 390 -9.89 -9.41 11.04
CA ASN A 390 -11.08 -10.07 10.51
C ASN A 390 -12.14 -9.00 10.22
N ARG A 391 -12.49 -8.84 8.94
CA ARG A 391 -13.53 -7.91 8.48
C ARG A 391 -14.76 -8.70 8.08
N GLN A 392 -15.87 -8.37 8.71
CA GLN A 392 -17.18 -8.99 8.42
C GLN A 392 -18.16 -7.91 8.00
N GLN A 393 -19.15 -8.26 7.16
CA GLN A 393 -20.17 -7.31 6.66
C GLN A 393 -21.18 -6.97 7.76
N GLY A 394 -20.67 -6.56 8.91
CA GLY A 394 -21.41 -6.11 10.08
C GLY A 394 -21.80 -4.62 10.03
N LYS A 395 -22.05 -4.02 11.19
CA LYS A 395 -22.55 -2.65 11.41
C LYS A 395 -21.95 -1.62 10.42
N TRP A 396 -20.73 -1.16 10.63
CA TRP A 396 -20.07 -0.17 9.79
C TRP A 396 -19.57 -0.79 8.48
N ASP A 397 -19.19 -2.05 8.51
CA ASP A 397 -18.60 -2.79 7.39
C ASP A 397 -19.64 -3.43 6.45
N ARG A 398 -20.92 -3.09 6.62
CA ARG A 398 -22.05 -3.66 5.87
C ARG A 398 -21.91 -3.58 4.34
N TYR A 399 -21.19 -2.60 3.84
CA TYR A 399 -21.00 -2.36 2.41
C TYR A 399 -19.61 -2.68 1.92
N LEU A 400 -18.79 -3.40 2.73
CA LEU A 400 -17.53 -3.93 2.25
C LEU A 400 -17.71 -4.84 1.03
N PRO A 401 -16.73 -4.88 0.12
CA PRO A 401 -16.80 -5.73 -1.08
C PRO A 401 -16.92 -7.22 -0.79
N GLY A 402 -16.43 -7.66 0.37
CA GLY A 402 -16.44 -9.06 0.83
C GLY A 402 -16.23 -9.16 2.34
N HIS A 403 -15.92 -10.36 2.82
CA HIS A 403 -15.65 -10.61 4.23
C HIS A 403 -14.53 -11.66 4.39
N GLY A 404 -13.87 -11.69 5.56
CA GLY A 404 -12.81 -12.62 5.89
C GLY A 404 -11.59 -11.94 6.52
N MET A 405 -10.47 -12.67 6.54
CA MET A 405 -9.20 -12.17 7.07
C MET A 405 -8.53 -11.23 6.07
N MET A 406 -8.19 -10.03 6.52
CA MET A 406 -7.40 -9.06 5.78
C MET A 406 -5.99 -9.00 6.34
N ILE A 407 -5.01 -8.90 5.46
CA ILE A 407 -3.60 -8.76 5.84
C ILE A 407 -3.05 -7.49 5.20
N ALA A 408 -2.54 -6.58 6.00
CA ALA A 408 -1.88 -5.37 5.53
C ALA A 408 -0.39 -5.42 5.83
N ARG A 409 0.46 -5.15 4.83
CA ARG A 409 1.89 -4.84 5.03
C ARG A 409 2.03 -3.36 5.34
N VAL A 410 2.70 -3.05 6.44
CA VAL A 410 2.97 -1.68 6.88
C VAL A 410 4.47 -1.47 6.92
N ASP A 411 4.96 -0.46 6.23
CA ASP A 411 6.37 -0.06 6.22
C ASP A 411 6.54 1.32 6.86
N SER A 412 7.17 1.37 8.03
CA SER A 412 7.51 2.61 8.74
C SER A 412 9.00 2.98 8.64
N THR A 413 9.71 2.44 7.65
CA THR A 413 11.15 2.71 7.47
C THR A 413 11.43 4.15 7.09
N ASN A 414 10.52 4.80 6.36
CA ASN A 414 10.62 6.20 5.95
C ASN A 414 9.44 7.01 6.49
N GLU A 415 9.62 7.60 7.65
CA GLU A 415 8.61 8.44 8.32
C GLU A 415 8.17 9.65 7.47
N ASN A 416 9.05 10.18 6.61
CA ASN A 416 8.71 11.33 5.78
C ASN A 416 7.58 11.04 4.78
N ILE A 417 7.50 9.84 4.22
CA ILE A 417 6.44 9.43 3.29
C ILE A 417 5.06 9.51 3.98
N TRP A 418 4.99 9.04 5.22
CA TRP A 418 3.77 9.11 6.04
C TRP A 418 3.38 10.56 6.35
N TRP A 419 4.35 11.41 6.71
CA TRP A 419 4.14 12.82 6.96
C TRP A 419 3.78 13.63 5.73
N MET A 420 4.25 13.21 4.56
CA MET A 420 4.00 13.89 3.29
C MET A 420 2.70 13.47 2.61
N ASN A 421 1.94 12.57 3.23
CA ASN A 421 0.73 11.99 2.64
C ASN A 421 0.99 11.29 1.29
N GLU A 422 2.16 10.66 1.16
CA GLU A 422 2.62 9.96 -0.05
C GLU A 422 2.69 8.44 0.15
N VAL A 423 1.90 7.91 1.11
CA VAL A 423 2.00 6.53 1.61
C VAL A 423 1.94 5.50 0.49
N ASN A 424 1.07 5.69 -0.48
CA ASN A 424 0.83 4.75 -1.57
C ASN A 424 1.01 5.35 -2.98
N CYS A 425 1.81 6.41 -3.13
CA CYS A 425 2.09 7.02 -4.43
C CYS A 425 2.92 6.12 -5.36
N ASN A 426 3.77 5.25 -4.82
CA ASN A 426 4.61 4.40 -5.65
C ASN A 426 4.08 2.95 -5.67
N PRO A 427 3.55 2.45 -6.81
CA PRO A 427 3.01 1.09 -6.91
C PRO A 427 4.07 -0.01 -6.72
N ASN A 428 5.37 0.33 -6.86
CA ASN A 428 6.46 -0.61 -6.66
C ASN A 428 6.97 -0.65 -5.21
N HIS A 429 6.50 0.26 -4.36
CA HIS A 429 6.80 0.29 -2.93
C HIS A 429 5.71 1.09 -2.20
N MET A 430 4.61 0.45 -1.91
CA MET A 430 3.54 1.01 -1.08
C MET A 430 3.90 0.86 0.40
N TYR A 431 3.78 1.94 1.19
CA TYR A 431 4.07 1.89 2.62
C TYR A 431 2.90 1.33 3.45
N TYR A 432 1.70 1.29 2.85
CA TYR A 432 0.56 0.52 3.32
C TYR A 432 0.00 -0.31 2.17
N GLU A 433 0.29 -1.60 2.14
CA GLU A 433 -0.18 -2.50 1.10
C GLU A 433 -1.18 -3.51 1.65
N LEU A 434 -2.37 -3.54 1.09
CA LEU A 434 -3.34 -4.59 1.37
C LEU A 434 -2.98 -5.84 0.55
N LEU A 435 -2.58 -6.92 1.23
CA LEU A 435 -2.31 -8.21 0.60
C LEU A 435 -3.63 -8.90 0.28
N ARG A 436 -4.00 -8.90 -1.00
CA ARG A 436 -5.24 -9.50 -1.47
C ARG A 436 -5.04 -10.97 -1.82
N ALA A 437 -5.93 -11.83 -1.34
CA ALA A 437 -5.89 -13.28 -1.63
C ALA A 437 -5.92 -13.55 -3.14
N SER A 438 -6.63 -12.72 -3.91
CA SER A 438 -6.63 -12.75 -5.36
C SER A 438 -6.47 -11.34 -5.94
N TYR A 439 -5.69 -11.20 -7.00
CA TYR A 439 -5.53 -9.95 -7.74
C TYR A 439 -6.50 -9.85 -8.94
N ALA A 440 -7.61 -10.58 -8.92
CA ALA A 440 -8.60 -10.60 -10.01
C ALA A 440 -9.32 -9.25 -10.20
N GLY A 441 -9.35 -8.40 -9.17
CA GLY A 441 -9.97 -7.07 -9.20
C GLY A 441 -9.42 -6.15 -8.12
N ILE A 442 -9.97 -4.94 -8.03
CA ILE A 442 -9.83 -4.03 -6.89
C ILE A 442 -11.20 -4.00 -6.22
N ASP A 443 -11.24 -3.96 -4.88
CA ASP A 443 -12.46 -3.95 -4.08
C ASP A 443 -13.39 -5.12 -4.44
N SER A 444 -12.88 -6.32 -4.21
CA SER A 444 -13.50 -7.57 -4.61
C SER A 444 -13.76 -8.48 -3.41
N GLU A 445 -14.80 -9.30 -3.49
CA GLU A 445 -15.06 -10.40 -2.55
C GLU A 445 -13.94 -11.44 -2.51
N SER A 446 -13.01 -11.40 -3.47
CA SER A 446 -11.80 -12.24 -3.54
C SER A 446 -10.57 -11.59 -2.88
N ASP A 447 -10.69 -10.41 -2.28
CA ASP A 447 -9.57 -9.77 -1.59
C ASP A 447 -9.24 -10.42 -0.24
N PRO A 448 -10.22 -10.82 0.61
CA PRO A 448 -9.96 -11.46 1.90
C PRO A 448 -9.49 -12.91 1.77
N PHE A 449 -8.92 -13.43 2.87
CA PHE A 449 -8.60 -14.85 3.05
C PHE A 449 -9.63 -15.48 4.00
N PRO A 450 -10.15 -16.73 3.72
CA PRO A 450 -9.97 -17.43 2.46
C PRO A 450 -10.75 -16.76 1.33
N GLY A 451 -11.80 -15.96 1.65
CA GLY A 451 -12.65 -15.21 0.75
C GLY A 451 -13.20 -16.03 -0.42
N ALA A 452 -13.76 -15.35 -1.41
CA ALA A 452 -14.28 -16.02 -2.61
C ALA A 452 -13.18 -16.68 -3.48
N ALA A 453 -11.90 -16.36 -3.22
CA ALA A 453 -10.76 -16.98 -3.88
C ALA A 453 -10.35 -18.32 -3.25
N GLU A 454 -10.93 -18.69 -2.08
CA GLU A 454 -10.63 -19.91 -1.32
C GLU A 454 -9.14 -20.10 -0.99
N VAL A 455 -8.39 -18.99 -0.80
CA VAL A 455 -6.97 -19.03 -0.48
C VAL A 455 -6.76 -19.21 1.01
N THR A 456 -6.30 -20.39 1.41
CA THR A 456 -6.19 -20.82 2.81
C THR A 456 -4.78 -20.69 3.40
N SER A 457 -3.82 -20.15 2.65
CA SER A 457 -2.45 -20.02 3.12
C SER A 457 -1.70 -18.86 2.47
N ILE A 458 -0.74 -18.28 3.22
CA ILE A 458 0.19 -17.28 2.72
C ILE A 458 1.55 -17.49 3.40
N ASN A 459 2.61 -17.45 2.61
CA ASN A 459 3.99 -17.60 3.07
C ASN A 459 4.94 -16.75 2.19
N ASN A 460 6.24 -16.99 2.30
CA ASN A 460 7.24 -16.26 1.52
C ASN A 460 7.21 -16.54 0.01
N PHE A 461 6.57 -17.62 -0.43
CA PHE A 461 6.59 -18.10 -1.82
C PHE A 461 5.23 -18.04 -2.52
N THR A 462 4.18 -17.67 -1.79
CA THR A 462 2.84 -17.47 -2.37
C THR A 462 2.72 -16.12 -3.07
N LYS A 463 1.64 -15.93 -3.81
CA LYS A 463 1.22 -14.63 -4.38
C LYS A 463 -0.21 -14.34 -3.91
N PRO A 464 -0.37 -13.37 -2.99
CA PRO A 464 0.64 -12.51 -2.36
C PRO A 464 1.59 -13.26 -1.44
N SER A 465 2.66 -12.61 -0.99
CA SER A 465 3.69 -13.22 -0.13
C SER A 465 3.94 -12.42 1.16
N LEU A 466 4.52 -13.09 2.16
CA LEU A 466 4.97 -12.47 3.41
C LEU A 466 6.41 -11.90 3.31
N LEU A 467 6.94 -11.71 2.11
CA LEU A 467 8.23 -11.05 1.90
C LEU A 467 8.16 -9.57 2.30
N THR A 468 9.27 -9.05 2.81
CA THR A 468 9.47 -7.61 2.93
C THR A 468 9.66 -6.96 1.54
N TRP A 469 9.60 -5.63 1.46
CA TRP A 469 9.87 -4.91 0.21
C TRP A 469 11.30 -5.14 -0.32
N ASP A 470 12.29 -5.28 0.55
CA ASP A 470 13.66 -5.65 0.19
C ASP A 470 13.85 -7.17 -0.03
N LYS A 471 12.73 -7.91 -0.16
CA LYS A 471 12.66 -9.35 -0.46
C LYS A 471 13.30 -10.24 0.60
N LYS A 472 13.33 -9.81 1.84
CA LYS A 472 13.71 -10.66 2.97
C LYS A 472 12.55 -11.56 3.37
N PHE A 473 12.91 -12.73 3.84
CA PHE A 473 11.98 -13.77 4.26
C PHE A 473 11.45 -13.47 5.67
N ASN A 474 10.17 -13.76 5.86
CA ASN A 474 9.57 -13.86 7.18
C ASN A 474 9.85 -15.27 7.75
N ASP A 475 10.08 -15.35 9.05
CA ASP A 475 10.29 -16.64 9.73
C ASP A 475 9.03 -17.50 9.80
N TYR A 476 7.86 -16.92 9.57
CA TYR A 476 6.56 -17.56 9.77
C TYR A 476 5.74 -17.62 8.47
N ALA A 477 4.96 -18.69 8.37
CA ALA A 477 3.90 -18.87 7.40
C ALA A 477 2.53 -18.86 8.11
N ILE A 478 1.49 -18.50 7.38
CA ILE A 478 0.10 -18.58 7.82
C ILE A 478 -0.61 -19.61 6.94
N HIS A 479 -1.28 -20.58 7.55
CA HIS A 479 -1.99 -21.62 6.82
C HIS A 479 -3.24 -22.08 7.58
N ASP A 480 -3.99 -23.00 6.96
CA ASP A 480 -5.27 -23.51 7.46
C ASP A 480 -6.22 -22.35 7.86
N ILE A 481 -6.29 -21.33 6.98
CA ILE A 481 -7.21 -20.22 7.16
C ILE A 481 -8.62 -20.72 6.86
N VAL A 482 -9.47 -20.71 7.89
CA VAL A 482 -10.85 -21.19 7.82
C VAL A 482 -11.78 -20.12 8.37
N GLU A 483 -12.89 -19.91 7.69
CA GLU A 483 -13.99 -19.05 8.13
C GLU A 483 -15.17 -19.93 8.56
N GLU A 484 -15.59 -19.80 9.82
CA GLU A 484 -16.76 -20.48 10.36
C GLU A 484 -17.71 -19.45 10.98
N GLY A 485 -18.82 -19.16 10.29
CA GLY A 485 -19.66 -18.01 10.62
C GLY A 485 -18.85 -16.72 10.45
N ASP A 486 -18.82 -15.89 11.47
CA ASP A 486 -18.06 -14.64 11.46
C ASP A 486 -16.63 -14.77 12.05
N MET A 487 -16.25 -15.99 12.46
CA MET A 487 -14.95 -16.26 13.08
C MET A 487 -13.93 -16.77 12.07
N ILE A 488 -12.73 -16.23 12.09
CA ILE A 488 -11.58 -16.73 11.33
C ILE A 488 -10.66 -17.52 12.24
N THR A 489 -10.31 -18.75 11.83
CA THR A 489 -9.27 -19.55 12.49
C THR A 489 -8.11 -19.76 11.54
N PHE A 490 -6.88 -19.63 12.01
CA PHE A 490 -5.68 -19.90 11.23
C PHE A 490 -4.51 -20.33 12.11
N ILE A 491 -3.51 -20.92 11.48
CA ILE A 491 -2.28 -21.36 12.13
C ILE A 491 -1.13 -20.49 11.67
N VAL A 492 -0.33 -20.03 12.62
CA VAL A 492 0.97 -19.38 12.36
C VAL A 492 2.04 -20.33 12.85
N GLU A 493 2.95 -20.75 11.99
CA GLU A 493 4.10 -21.56 12.36
C GLU A 493 5.35 -21.15 11.60
N ARG A 494 6.53 -21.66 12.04
CA ARG A 494 7.76 -21.42 11.28
C ARG A 494 7.62 -22.00 9.88
N ASP A 495 8.04 -21.20 8.90
CA ASP A 495 8.00 -21.62 7.49
C ASP A 495 8.99 -22.77 7.25
N SER A 496 8.52 -24.00 7.37
CA SER A 496 9.32 -25.22 7.21
C SER A 496 9.78 -25.49 5.78
N SER A 497 9.27 -24.72 4.80
CA SER A 497 9.75 -24.77 3.41
C SER A 497 11.15 -24.10 3.24
N ILE A 498 11.62 -23.38 4.27
CA ILE A 498 12.94 -22.76 4.28
C ILE A 498 13.96 -23.70 4.89
N LEU A 499 14.87 -24.17 4.07
CA LEU A 499 16.03 -24.94 4.51
C LEU A 499 17.27 -24.05 4.56
N THR A 500 18.19 -24.40 5.44
CA THR A 500 19.50 -23.74 5.57
C THR A 500 20.62 -24.73 5.45
N THR A 501 21.74 -24.30 4.87
CA THR A 501 22.99 -25.05 4.89
C THR A 501 24.16 -24.08 5.18
N LEU A 502 25.12 -24.54 5.98
CA LEU A 502 26.22 -23.71 6.47
C LEU A 502 27.55 -24.28 5.99
N GLU A 503 28.37 -23.42 5.38
CA GLU A 503 29.80 -23.65 5.15
C GLU A 503 30.58 -22.91 6.23
N ASP A 504 31.10 -23.63 7.19
CA ASP A 504 31.90 -23.12 8.30
C ASP A 504 33.40 -23.40 8.17
N PHE A 505 33.78 -24.01 7.05
CA PHE A 505 35.15 -24.38 6.71
C PHE A 505 35.87 -25.33 7.69
N GLU A 506 35.21 -25.80 8.76
CA GLU A 506 35.81 -26.62 9.82
C GLU A 506 36.29 -27.98 9.34
N ASN A 507 35.65 -28.51 8.27
CA ASN A 507 35.96 -29.80 7.68
C ASN A 507 36.91 -29.71 6.45
N MET A 508 37.36 -28.53 6.10
CA MET A 508 38.29 -28.35 4.97
C MET A 508 39.73 -28.53 5.39
N PRO A 509 40.61 -29.01 4.52
CA PRO A 509 42.02 -29.13 4.84
C PRO A 509 42.68 -27.74 5.00
N VAL A 510 43.39 -27.53 6.10
CA VAL A 510 44.24 -26.34 6.26
C VAL A 510 45.46 -26.51 5.35
N THR A 511 45.81 -25.48 4.58
CA THR A 511 46.83 -25.53 3.53
C THR A 511 47.61 -24.23 3.44
N ASP A 512 48.84 -24.31 2.98
CA ASP A 512 49.68 -23.15 2.67
C ASP A 512 49.54 -22.71 1.19
N ASN A 513 48.70 -23.43 0.41
CA ASN A 513 48.52 -23.12 -1.01
C ASN A 513 47.40 -22.07 -1.22
N PRO A 514 47.74 -20.84 -1.65
CA PRO A 514 46.73 -19.78 -1.82
C PRO A 514 45.98 -19.87 -3.17
N ARG A 515 46.01 -20.98 -3.86
CA ARG A 515 45.42 -21.21 -5.18
C ARG A 515 44.87 -22.63 -5.32
N GLU A 516 44.16 -23.11 -4.33
CA GLU A 516 43.51 -24.41 -4.44
C GLU A 516 42.20 -24.28 -5.20
N VAL A 517 41.85 -25.32 -5.95
CA VAL A 517 40.61 -25.41 -6.73
C VAL A 517 39.92 -26.71 -6.42
N GLY A 518 38.58 -26.69 -6.40
CA GLY A 518 37.75 -27.87 -6.20
C GLY A 518 37.82 -28.44 -4.79
N VAL A 519 38.15 -27.65 -3.77
CA VAL A 519 38.17 -28.11 -2.37
C VAL A 519 36.77 -28.41 -1.92
N GLN A 520 36.54 -29.63 -1.45
CA GLN A 520 35.21 -30.08 -1.05
C GLN A 520 34.76 -29.36 0.25
N GLY A 521 33.67 -28.67 0.19
CA GLY A 521 32.93 -28.10 1.33
C GLY A 521 31.60 -28.81 1.59
N VAL A 522 30.77 -28.19 2.43
CA VAL A 522 29.48 -28.74 2.86
C VAL A 522 28.49 -28.79 1.69
N PHE A 523 28.25 -27.65 1.05
CA PHE A 523 27.23 -27.54 -0.01
C PHE A 523 27.83 -27.25 -1.41
N SER A 524 29.14 -27.05 -1.52
CA SER A 524 29.81 -26.82 -2.80
C SER A 524 31.28 -27.25 -2.76
N LYS A 525 31.91 -27.34 -3.94
CA LYS A 525 33.36 -27.27 -4.07
C LYS A 525 33.76 -25.82 -4.21
N TRP A 526 34.93 -25.47 -3.67
CA TRP A 526 35.41 -24.09 -3.60
C TRP A 526 36.76 -23.92 -4.29
N ASP A 527 36.89 -22.79 -4.98
CA ASP A 527 38.11 -22.33 -5.60
C ASP A 527 38.66 -21.12 -4.86
N PHE A 528 39.91 -21.19 -4.44
CA PHE A 528 40.59 -20.13 -3.70
C PHE A 528 41.58 -19.41 -4.59
N ALA A 529 41.55 -18.10 -4.60
CA ALA A 529 42.49 -17.26 -5.33
C ALA A 529 43.11 -16.21 -4.40
N LYS A 530 44.38 -16.40 -4.05
CA LYS A 530 45.14 -15.58 -3.09
C LYS A 530 44.55 -15.60 -1.67
N CYS A 531 43.91 -16.68 -1.30
CA CYS A 531 43.38 -16.98 0.02
C CYS A 531 43.44 -18.48 0.29
N MET A 532 43.26 -18.90 1.51
CA MET A 532 43.38 -20.31 1.92
C MET A 532 42.62 -20.54 3.23
N VAL A 533 42.25 -21.76 3.49
CA VAL A 533 41.73 -22.16 4.81
C VAL A 533 42.88 -22.19 5.82
N ASP A 534 42.67 -21.52 6.95
CA ASP A 534 43.67 -21.32 8.00
C ASP A 534 43.00 -21.51 9.40
N LYS A 535 43.83 -21.68 10.42
CA LYS A 535 43.44 -21.70 11.83
C LYS A 535 43.89 -20.40 12.49
N PRO A 536 43.02 -19.37 12.53
CA PRO A 536 43.33 -18.12 13.19
C PRO A 536 43.40 -18.28 14.71
N GLU A 537 43.97 -17.28 15.38
CA GLU A 537 43.92 -17.18 16.83
C GLU A 537 42.47 -17.05 17.31
N GLU A 538 42.18 -17.48 18.54
CA GLU A 538 40.88 -17.43 19.17
C GLU A 538 40.24 -16.04 19.05
N GLY A 539 38.93 -15.99 18.69
CA GLY A 539 38.14 -14.76 18.52
C GLY A 539 38.28 -14.08 17.16
N LYS A 540 39.07 -14.67 16.22
CA LYS A 540 39.22 -14.13 14.84
C LYS A 540 38.37 -14.88 13.80
N CYS A 541 37.61 -15.87 14.19
CA CYS A 541 36.60 -16.61 13.42
C CYS A 541 35.51 -17.11 14.38
N ALA A 542 34.43 -17.68 13.84
CA ALA A 542 33.34 -18.22 14.66
C ALA A 542 33.67 -19.59 15.27
N GLY A 543 34.45 -20.39 14.54
CA GLY A 543 34.91 -21.71 14.97
C GLY A 543 36.43 -21.77 15.22
N GLN A 544 37.07 -22.77 14.64
CA GLN A 544 38.53 -22.98 14.69
C GLN A 544 39.23 -22.70 13.34
N GLN A 545 38.47 -22.73 12.24
CA GLN A 545 38.95 -22.53 10.89
C GLN A 545 38.15 -21.45 10.18
N ALA A 546 38.80 -20.75 9.25
CA ALA A 546 38.15 -19.78 8.38
C ALA A 546 39.00 -19.54 7.14
N VAL A 547 38.51 -18.87 6.13
CA VAL A 547 39.28 -18.50 4.97
C VAL A 547 40.06 -17.21 5.24
N ALA A 548 41.41 -17.33 5.30
CA ALA A 548 42.31 -16.21 5.44
C ALA A 548 42.44 -15.46 4.11
N MET A 549 41.94 -14.23 4.07
CA MET A 549 41.87 -13.38 2.87
C MET A 549 42.76 -12.15 3.02
N LYS A 550 43.46 -11.78 1.93
CA LYS A 550 44.26 -10.54 1.83
C LYS A 550 43.89 -9.81 0.54
N ASN A 551 43.90 -8.51 0.56
CA ASN A 551 43.58 -7.73 -0.64
C ASN A 551 44.69 -7.83 -1.71
N PRO A 552 44.36 -8.19 -2.99
CA PRO A 552 43.06 -8.74 -3.44
C PRO A 552 43.00 -10.27 -3.30
N SER A 553 41.86 -10.80 -2.90
CA SER A 553 41.63 -12.25 -2.82
C SER A 553 40.18 -12.59 -3.21
N GLN A 554 39.93 -13.87 -3.50
CA GLN A 554 38.64 -14.33 -3.96
C GLN A 554 38.38 -15.76 -3.53
N VAL A 555 37.15 -16.02 -3.11
CA VAL A 555 36.57 -17.34 -2.91
C VAL A 555 35.41 -17.51 -3.87
N THR A 556 35.33 -18.64 -4.59
CA THR A 556 34.28 -18.87 -5.59
C THR A 556 33.84 -20.35 -5.52
N THR A 557 32.55 -20.63 -5.71
CA THR A 557 32.08 -22.00 -5.93
C THR A 557 32.64 -22.52 -7.28
N SER A 558 33.10 -23.77 -7.32
CA SER A 558 33.71 -24.36 -8.52
C SER A 558 32.71 -24.69 -9.63
N ALA A 559 31.42 -24.79 -9.25
CA ALA A 559 30.29 -25.09 -10.15
C ALA A 559 29.02 -24.40 -9.61
N PRO A 560 27.96 -24.32 -10.40
CA PRO A 560 26.64 -23.94 -9.90
C PRO A 560 26.22 -24.82 -8.71
N LEU A 561 25.53 -24.21 -7.75
CA LEU A 561 24.99 -24.91 -6.59
C LEU A 561 23.95 -25.94 -7.03
N SER A 562 23.78 -27.01 -6.27
CA SER A 562 22.76 -28.01 -6.51
C SER A 562 21.36 -27.61 -6.02
N MET A 563 21.26 -26.49 -5.30
CA MET A 563 20.03 -25.88 -4.83
C MET A 563 19.92 -24.45 -5.37
N ILE A 564 18.73 -23.91 -5.36
CA ILE A 564 18.47 -22.50 -5.72
C ILE A 564 18.35 -21.70 -4.44
N PRO A 565 19.38 -20.95 -4.05
CA PRO A 565 19.31 -20.13 -2.86
C PRO A 565 18.58 -18.83 -3.16
N TYR A 566 17.82 -18.34 -2.20
CA TYR A 566 17.15 -17.05 -2.25
C TYR A 566 17.78 -16.01 -1.33
N MET A 567 18.55 -16.46 -0.33
CA MET A 567 19.30 -15.58 0.56
C MET A 567 20.64 -16.22 0.91
N LEU A 568 21.65 -15.39 1.04
CA LEU A 568 22.98 -15.78 1.48
C LEU A 568 23.43 -14.86 2.60
N GLU A 569 23.97 -15.46 3.66
CA GLU A 569 24.63 -14.75 4.73
C GLU A 569 26.10 -15.18 4.78
N TYR A 570 27.00 -14.28 5.18
CA TYR A 570 28.37 -14.61 5.48
C TYR A 570 28.94 -13.65 6.51
N THR A 571 29.90 -14.12 7.28
CA THR A 571 30.54 -13.32 8.33
C THR A 571 32.00 -13.06 7.97
N VAL A 572 32.45 -11.84 8.20
CA VAL A 572 33.85 -11.44 8.05
C VAL A 572 34.36 -10.88 9.37
N PHE A 573 35.51 -11.40 9.79
CA PHE A 573 36.28 -10.91 10.91
C PHE A 573 37.49 -10.12 10.38
N ASN A 574 37.63 -8.86 10.77
CA ASN A 574 38.73 -8.00 10.36
C ASN A 574 39.61 -7.63 11.57
N PRO A 575 40.58 -8.47 11.94
CA PRO A 575 41.51 -8.16 13.03
C PRO A 575 42.62 -7.20 12.62
N THR A 576 42.60 -6.65 11.41
CA THR A 576 43.63 -5.75 10.90
C THR A 576 43.45 -4.32 11.43
N SER A 577 44.45 -3.48 11.22
CA SER A 577 44.41 -2.05 11.60
C SER A 577 43.72 -1.14 10.56
N MET A 578 43.20 -1.71 9.48
CA MET A 578 42.60 -0.99 8.36
C MET A 578 41.20 -1.55 8.09
N SER A 579 40.24 -0.71 7.70
CA SER A 579 38.99 -1.18 7.15
C SER A 579 39.19 -1.98 5.86
N ALA A 580 38.30 -2.93 5.60
CA ALA A 580 38.37 -3.80 4.42
C ALA A 580 36.99 -3.91 3.76
N ASN A 581 36.97 -3.89 2.42
CA ASN A 581 35.72 -4.05 1.65
C ASN A 581 35.63 -5.46 1.10
N PHE A 582 34.45 -6.04 1.26
CA PHE A 582 34.07 -7.33 0.70
C PHE A 582 32.91 -7.14 -0.26
N ARG A 583 32.93 -7.92 -1.34
CA ARG A 583 31.90 -7.89 -2.36
C ARG A 583 31.43 -9.29 -2.69
N LEU A 584 30.15 -9.52 -2.53
CA LEU A 584 29.45 -10.68 -3.05
C LEU A 584 29.07 -10.45 -4.52
N SER A 585 29.18 -11.47 -5.33
CA SER A 585 28.68 -11.54 -6.70
C SER A 585 28.15 -12.94 -6.96
N TYR A 586 27.15 -13.07 -7.83
CA TYR A 586 26.64 -14.36 -8.26
C TYR A 586 26.56 -14.44 -9.79
N SER A 587 26.52 -15.65 -10.31
CA SER A 587 26.42 -15.91 -11.75
C SER A 587 25.35 -16.96 -11.98
N THR A 588 24.45 -16.71 -12.95
CA THR A 588 23.40 -17.64 -13.41
C THR A 588 23.79 -18.38 -14.70
N ASP A 589 24.97 -18.07 -15.28
CA ASP A 589 25.48 -18.58 -16.54
C ASP A 589 26.84 -19.32 -16.39
N LYS A 590 27.01 -20.10 -15.33
CA LYS A 590 28.17 -20.92 -15.02
C LYS A 590 29.48 -20.12 -14.91
N GLY A 591 29.38 -18.84 -14.54
CA GLY A 591 30.53 -17.98 -14.28
C GLY A 591 31.02 -17.15 -15.49
N GLU A 592 30.27 -17.14 -16.59
CA GLU A 592 30.59 -16.30 -17.76
C GLU A 592 30.33 -14.82 -17.43
N ASN A 593 29.17 -14.50 -16.81
CA ASN A 593 28.84 -13.16 -16.34
C ASN A 593 28.56 -13.16 -14.83
N TRP A 594 28.92 -12.06 -14.16
CA TRP A 594 28.80 -11.91 -12.73
C TRP A 594 27.92 -10.70 -12.39
N ILE A 595 26.78 -10.95 -11.77
CA ILE A 595 25.85 -9.94 -11.23
C ILE A 595 26.44 -9.47 -9.90
N ARG A 596 26.43 -8.14 -9.69
CA ARG A 596 27.00 -7.48 -8.51
C ARG A 596 25.94 -6.64 -7.85
N PRO A 597 25.17 -7.19 -6.90
CA PRO A 597 24.19 -6.42 -6.14
C PRO A 597 24.87 -5.29 -5.38
N THR A 598 24.21 -4.14 -5.29
CA THR A 598 24.74 -2.98 -4.54
C THR A 598 24.90 -3.32 -3.06
N GLU A 599 23.92 -4.00 -2.50
CA GLU A 599 23.88 -4.47 -1.10
C GLU A 599 24.93 -5.55 -0.81
N GLY A 600 25.44 -6.20 -1.84
CA GLY A 600 26.50 -7.23 -1.73
C GLY A 600 27.89 -6.68 -1.44
N THR A 601 28.06 -5.35 -1.32
CA THR A 601 29.34 -4.73 -0.95
C THR A 601 29.27 -4.16 0.45
N ILE A 602 30.15 -4.63 1.34
CA ILE A 602 30.26 -4.14 2.72
C ILE A 602 31.65 -3.62 3.04
N THR A 603 31.69 -2.69 3.99
CA THR A 603 32.93 -2.26 4.65
C THR A 603 32.97 -2.84 6.06
N VAL A 604 34.01 -3.60 6.37
CA VAL A 604 34.23 -4.11 7.72
C VAL A 604 35.36 -3.27 8.35
N GLU A 605 35.02 -2.56 9.40
CA GLU A 605 35.94 -1.65 10.08
C GLU A 605 37.13 -2.40 10.70
N ALA A 606 38.18 -1.67 10.97
CA ALA A 606 39.38 -2.22 11.63
C ALA A 606 39.02 -2.81 13.00
N GLN A 607 39.56 -3.98 13.33
CA GLN A 607 39.34 -4.64 14.63
C GLN A 607 37.86 -4.94 14.95
N SER A 608 37.08 -5.25 13.91
CA SER A 608 35.65 -5.57 14.05
C SER A 608 35.24 -6.80 13.23
N SER A 609 34.00 -7.21 13.37
CA SER A 609 33.38 -8.21 12.51
C SER A 609 32.04 -7.69 12.00
N ALA A 610 31.60 -8.21 10.86
CA ALA A 610 30.30 -7.90 10.30
C ALA A 610 29.71 -9.15 9.63
N THR A 611 28.41 -9.34 9.77
CA THR A 611 27.64 -10.33 9.03
C THR A 611 26.83 -9.61 7.96
N VAL A 612 26.86 -10.15 6.77
CA VAL A 612 26.12 -9.68 5.61
C VAL A 612 24.98 -10.63 5.36
N SER A 613 23.79 -10.10 5.11
CA SER A 613 22.65 -10.86 4.60
C SER A 613 22.25 -10.25 3.27
N LEU A 614 22.13 -11.06 2.23
CA LEU A 614 21.81 -10.63 0.88
C LEU A 614 20.73 -11.51 0.28
N SER A 615 19.64 -10.89 -0.17
CA SER A 615 18.63 -11.54 -1.01
C SER A 615 19.20 -11.83 -2.41
N LEU A 616 18.92 -13.01 -2.91
CA LEU A 616 19.35 -13.48 -4.22
C LEU A 616 18.12 -13.65 -5.12
N PRO A 617 17.73 -12.62 -5.88
CA PRO A 617 16.54 -12.67 -6.74
C PRO A 617 16.86 -13.54 -7.97
N THR A 618 16.88 -14.85 -7.78
CA THR A 618 17.17 -15.82 -8.83
C THR A 618 16.26 -17.04 -8.69
N ASP A 619 15.85 -17.56 -9.81
CA ASP A 619 15.06 -18.77 -9.99
C ASP A 619 15.92 -19.93 -10.54
N LYS A 620 17.23 -19.71 -10.66
CA LYS A 620 18.18 -20.65 -11.27
C LYS A 620 19.31 -21.01 -10.30
N PRO A 621 19.96 -22.18 -10.48
CA PRO A 621 21.21 -22.50 -9.82
C PRO A 621 22.26 -21.44 -10.10
N ILE A 622 22.97 -21.01 -9.08
CA ILE A 622 23.97 -19.94 -9.20
C ILE A 622 25.37 -20.41 -8.77
N MET A 623 26.37 -19.72 -9.28
CA MET A 623 27.71 -19.71 -8.69
C MET A 623 27.87 -18.49 -7.79
N ILE A 624 28.58 -18.64 -6.69
CA ILE A 624 28.82 -17.56 -5.70
C ILE A 624 30.28 -17.17 -5.75
N ARG A 625 30.57 -15.86 -5.63
CA ARG A 625 31.91 -15.30 -5.52
C ARG A 625 31.97 -14.21 -4.46
N ILE A 626 32.91 -14.35 -3.52
CA ILE A 626 33.18 -13.34 -2.49
C ILE A 626 34.60 -12.84 -2.70
N ASN A 627 34.74 -11.53 -2.88
CA ASN A 627 36.03 -10.86 -3.11
C ASN A 627 36.35 -9.91 -1.96
N GLN A 628 37.60 -9.94 -1.48
CA GLN A 628 38.15 -8.81 -0.75
C GLN A 628 38.71 -7.80 -1.76
N THR A 629 38.16 -6.58 -1.77
CA THR A 629 38.45 -5.55 -2.78
C THR A 629 39.30 -4.40 -2.26
N SER A 630 39.38 -4.24 -0.94
CA SER A 630 40.26 -3.27 -0.25
C SER A 630 40.76 -3.82 1.07
N GLY A 631 41.61 -3.08 1.77
CA GLY A 631 42.19 -3.46 3.05
C GLY A 631 43.67 -3.90 2.96
N SER A 632 44.15 -4.57 3.99
CA SER A 632 45.54 -4.96 4.10
C SER A 632 45.97 -6.02 3.07
N SER A 633 47.10 -5.82 2.40
CA SER A 633 47.75 -6.84 1.57
C SER A 633 48.73 -7.74 2.34
N LYS A 634 48.96 -7.43 3.63
CA LYS A 634 49.91 -8.13 4.50
C LYS A 634 49.21 -8.93 5.60
N GLN A 635 48.17 -8.39 6.20
CA GLN A 635 47.36 -9.00 7.28
C GLN A 635 46.10 -9.59 6.72
N CYS A 636 45.62 -10.70 7.29
CA CYS A 636 44.41 -11.38 6.86
C CYS A 636 43.14 -10.81 7.55
N CYS A 637 42.09 -10.67 6.77
CA CYS A 637 40.71 -10.80 7.26
C CYS A 637 40.30 -12.28 7.15
N TYR A 638 39.28 -12.68 7.87
CA TYR A 638 38.81 -14.06 7.89
C TYR A 638 37.34 -14.10 7.49
N LEU A 639 37.05 -14.81 6.38
CA LEU A 639 35.69 -15.10 5.93
C LEU A 639 35.24 -16.41 6.55
N ASP A 640 34.05 -16.41 7.11
CA ASP A 640 33.51 -17.56 7.83
C ASP A 640 31.97 -17.61 7.71
N ASN A 641 31.38 -18.75 8.08
CA ASN A 641 29.93 -18.95 8.17
C ASN A 641 29.17 -18.46 6.94
N ILE A 642 29.41 -19.05 5.78
CA ILE A 642 28.58 -18.83 4.61
C ILE A 642 27.31 -19.68 4.75
N MET A 643 26.19 -19.05 5.07
CA MET A 643 24.89 -19.70 5.21
C MET A 643 24.05 -19.44 3.97
N LEU A 644 23.53 -20.50 3.40
CA LEU A 644 22.54 -20.43 2.32
C LEU A 644 21.16 -20.76 2.87
N HIS A 645 20.17 -19.98 2.47
CA HIS A 645 18.77 -20.26 2.67
C HIS A 645 18.17 -20.65 1.31
N TYR A 646 17.49 -21.78 1.24
CA TYR A 646 16.94 -22.32 0.00
C TYR A 646 15.63 -23.07 0.28
N LYS A 647 14.81 -23.26 -0.76
CA LYS A 647 13.55 -24.00 -0.67
C LYS A 647 13.80 -25.50 -0.89
N ASP A 648 13.17 -26.36 -0.09
CA ASP A 648 13.38 -27.82 -0.12
C ASP A 648 12.94 -28.45 -1.45
N HIS A 649 11.81 -28.03 -1.98
CA HIS A 649 11.34 -28.39 -3.30
C HIS A 649 11.03 -27.13 -4.09
N TRP A 650 11.96 -26.72 -4.91
CA TRP A 650 11.70 -25.77 -5.96
C TRP A 650 10.96 -26.51 -7.08
N GLU A 651 9.63 -26.48 -7.07
CA GLU A 651 8.88 -26.67 -8.30
C GLU A 651 9.21 -25.46 -9.17
N ILE A 652 10.21 -25.62 -10.03
CA ILE A 652 10.39 -24.72 -11.14
C ILE A 652 9.11 -24.90 -11.95
N GLU A 653 8.21 -23.91 -11.96
CA GLU A 653 7.21 -23.83 -13.01
C GLU A 653 7.98 -23.65 -14.32
N TYR A 654 8.32 -24.76 -14.93
CA TYR A 654 8.85 -24.72 -16.29
C TYR A 654 7.74 -24.20 -17.20
N ALA A 655 8.09 -23.30 -18.10
CA ALA A 655 7.13 -22.86 -19.09
C ALA A 655 6.57 -24.09 -19.81
N VAL A 656 5.27 -24.14 -20.02
CA VAL A 656 4.64 -25.23 -20.81
C VAL A 656 5.39 -25.31 -22.13
N GLY A 657 5.98 -26.45 -22.42
CA GLY A 657 6.84 -26.69 -23.58
C GLY A 657 8.35 -26.74 -23.30
N ASP A 658 8.85 -26.35 -22.11
CA ASP A 658 10.23 -26.59 -21.64
C ASP A 658 10.32 -27.97 -20.99
N VAL A 659 10.38 -28.99 -21.83
CA VAL A 659 10.29 -30.41 -21.42
C VAL A 659 11.61 -30.94 -20.86
N ASN A 660 12.73 -30.42 -21.35
CA ASN A 660 14.06 -30.80 -20.86
C ASN A 660 14.47 -30.00 -19.62
N ARG A 661 13.66 -29.00 -19.21
CA ARG A 661 13.83 -28.17 -18.02
C ARG A 661 15.12 -27.37 -18.00
N ASP A 662 15.57 -26.87 -19.18
CA ASP A 662 16.78 -26.04 -19.28
C ASP A 662 16.47 -24.53 -19.19
N GLY A 663 15.20 -24.15 -19.13
CA GLY A 663 14.69 -22.78 -18.99
C GLY A 663 14.46 -22.08 -20.33
N GLU A 664 14.57 -22.77 -21.46
CA GLU A 664 14.33 -22.24 -22.80
C GLU A 664 13.44 -23.24 -23.58
N ILE A 665 12.43 -22.75 -24.29
CA ILE A 665 11.62 -23.58 -25.19
C ILE A 665 12.31 -23.60 -26.55
N THR A 666 12.93 -24.72 -26.91
CA THR A 666 13.75 -24.89 -28.10
C THR A 666 13.50 -26.22 -28.81
N VAL A 667 14.23 -26.47 -29.91
CA VAL A 667 14.24 -27.76 -30.61
C VAL A 667 14.73 -28.91 -29.70
N SER A 668 15.45 -28.58 -28.62
CA SER A 668 15.88 -29.57 -27.64
C SER A 668 14.70 -30.23 -26.92
N ASP A 669 13.65 -29.45 -26.63
CA ASP A 669 12.43 -29.94 -25.99
C ASP A 669 11.62 -30.85 -26.94
N ILE A 670 11.58 -30.49 -28.21
CA ILE A 670 11.00 -31.38 -29.25
C ILE A 670 11.70 -32.73 -29.26
N ASN A 671 13.02 -32.75 -29.21
CA ASN A 671 13.79 -33.99 -29.17
C ASN A 671 13.48 -34.80 -27.90
N THR A 672 13.33 -34.12 -26.76
CA THR A 672 12.98 -34.76 -25.47
C THR A 672 11.59 -35.42 -25.55
N VAL A 673 10.56 -34.73 -26.10
CA VAL A 673 9.23 -35.33 -26.30
C VAL A 673 9.30 -36.47 -27.30
N MET A 674 10.07 -36.35 -28.38
CA MET A 674 10.26 -37.45 -29.35
C MET A 674 10.91 -38.66 -28.73
N ASP A 675 11.92 -38.50 -27.87
CA ASP A 675 12.58 -39.56 -27.15
C ASP A 675 11.60 -40.26 -26.17
N ILE A 676 10.72 -39.52 -25.49
CA ILE A 676 9.65 -40.07 -24.64
C ILE A 676 8.65 -40.91 -25.49
N ILE A 677 8.23 -40.38 -26.64
CA ILE A 677 7.31 -41.08 -27.54
C ILE A 677 7.92 -42.38 -28.10
N LEU A 678 9.23 -42.38 -28.35
CA LEU A 678 9.94 -43.53 -28.92
C LEU A 678 10.42 -44.53 -27.88
N ALA A 679 10.44 -44.17 -26.59
CA ALA A 679 10.80 -45.06 -25.50
C ALA A 679 9.63 -46.07 -25.22
N GLU A 680 9.85 -47.37 -25.45
CA GLU A 680 8.88 -48.39 -25.10
C GLU A 680 8.85 -48.63 -23.56
N GLY A 681 8.17 -47.72 -22.81
CA GLY A 681 7.87 -47.86 -21.38
C GLY A 681 8.10 -46.55 -20.58
N PRO A 682 7.21 -46.22 -19.63
CA PRO A 682 7.30 -44.97 -18.89
C PRO A 682 8.39 -45.07 -17.83
N ASP A 683 9.49 -44.41 -18.01
CA ASP A 683 10.30 -43.93 -16.88
C ASP A 683 9.58 -42.74 -16.28
N THR A 684 8.92 -42.93 -15.14
CA THR A 684 7.94 -41.99 -14.54
C THR A 684 8.56 -40.70 -14.01
N THR A 685 9.86 -40.46 -14.21
CA THR A 685 10.57 -39.27 -13.70
C THR A 685 10.75 -38.16 -14.75
N THR A 686 10.40 -38.42 -16.02
CA THR A 686 10.64 -37.45 -17.13
C THR A 686 9.39 -37.05 -17.92
N THR A 687 8.19 -37.49 -17.52
CA THR A 687 6.95 -37.24 -18.28
C THR A 687 6.20 -35.98 -17.86
N GLU A 688 6.56 -35.38 -16.74
CA GLU A 688 5.92 -34.16 -16.25
C GLU A 688 6.30 -32.95 -17.13
N GLY A 689 5.32 -32.34 -17.79
CA GLY A 689 5.52 -31.25 -18.73
C GLY A 689 5.60 -31.66 -20.20
N ALA A 690 5.62 -32.95 -20.53
CA ALA A 690 5.65 -33.47 -21.90
C ALA A 690 4.27 -33.52 -22.57
N ASP A 691 3.19 -33.60 -21.80
CA ASP A 691 1.81 -33.37 -22.24
C ASP A 691 1.57 -31.85 -22.33
N VAL A 692 2.01 -31.24 -23.41
CA VAL A 692 2.03 -29.79 -23.60
C VAL A 692 0.65 -29.24 -23.91
N ASN A 693 -0.22 -30.06 -24.49
CA ASN A 693 -1.58 -29.67 -24.84
C ASN A 693 -2.61 -30.00 -23.75
N GLY A 694 -2.23 -30.76 -22.72
CA GLY A 694 -3.07 -31.10 -21.57
C GLY A 694 -4.18 -32.11 -21.87
N ASP A 695 -4.03 -32.94 -22.92
CA ASP A 695 -5.04 -33.94 -23.31
C ASP A 695 -4.87 -35.29 -22.62
N GLY A 696 -3.81 -35.48 -21.83
CA GLY A 696 -3.48 -36.68 -21.07
C GLY A 696 -2.70 -37.74 -21.85
N GLU A 697 -2.29 -37.46 -23.09
CA GLU A 697 -1.49 -38.33 -23.94
C GLU A 697 -0.24 -37.64 -24.45
N ILE A 698 0.93 -38.22 -24.29
CA ILE A 698 2.18 -37.67 -24.86
C ILE A 698 2.35 -38.23 -26.27
N ASN A 699 2.16 -37.35 -27.28
CA ASN A 699 2.18 -37.76 -28.68
C ASN A 699 2.66 -36.61 -29.61
N LEU A 700 2.50 -36.78 -30.93
CA LEU A 700 2.92 -35.75 -31.92
C LEU A 700 2.15 -34.45 -31.84
N ALA A 701 1.01 -34.40 -31.14
CA ALA A 701 0.28 -33.15 -30.94
C ALA A 701 1.06 -32.21 -29.99
N ASP A 702 1.74 -32.76 -28.98
CA ASP A 702 2.60 -32.02 -28.07
C ASP A 702 3.83 -31.46 -28.76
N VAL A 703 4.43 -32.25 -29.64
CA VAL A 703 5.54 -31.80 -30.49
C VAL A 703 5.12 -30.60 -31.37
N ASN A 704 3.93 -30.64 -31.96
CA ASN A 704 3.42 -29.53 -32.77
C ASN A 704 3.18 -28.29 -31.90
N MET A 705 2.69 -28.46 -30.69
CA MET A 705 2.46 -27.34 -29.79
C MET A 705 3.77 -26.67 -29.34
N ILE A 706 4.84 -27.45 -29.11
CA ILE A 706 6.17 -26.86 -28.85
C ILE A 706 6.70 -26.11 -30.08
N ILE A 707 6.48 -26.64 -31.28
CA ILE A 707 6.85 -25.93 -32.51
C ILE A 707 6.12 -24.58 -32.60
N ASP A 708 4.82 -24.54 -32.29
CA ASP A 708 4.04 -23.32 -32.30
C ASP A 708 4.53 -22.30 -31.24
N LEU A 709 4.97 -22.80 -30.06
CA LEU A 709 5.56 -21.95 -29.03
C LEU A 709 6.92 -21.36 -29.42
N ILE A 710 7.76 -22.14 -30.15
CA ILE A 710 9.05 -21.66 -30.66
C ILE A 710 8.88 -20.59 -31.76
N LEU A 711 7.78 -20.65 -32.51
CA LEU A 711 7.54 -19.76 -33.65
C LEU A 711 6.83 -18.44 -33.27
N GLN A 712 6.36 -18.31 -32.05
CA GLN A 712 5.76 -17.08 -31.50
C GLN A 712 6.85 -16.10 -30.99
#